data_8f95a72fb8189af1aba1125982ab9af5
#
_entry.id   8f95a72fb8189af1aba1125982ab9af5
#
_cell.length_a   1.000
_cell.length_b   1.000
_cell.length_c   1.000
_cell.angle_alpha   90.00
_cell.angle_beta   90.00
_cell.angle_gamma   90.00
#
_symmetry.space_group_name_H-M   'P 1'
#
loop_
_entity.id
_entity.type
_entity.pdbx_description
1 polymer ?
#
loop_
_entity_poly.entity_id
_entity_poly.type
_entity_poly.pdbx_seq_one_letter_code
_entity_poly.pdbx_strand_id
1 'polypeptide(L)'
;PAYNWWNEALHGVARAGKATVFPQAIGLAATFDNQAVYETFDIVSDEARAKYHDFQRKGERDGYKGLTFWTPNINIYRDPRWGRGMETYGEDPYLTALMGLAVVKGLQGGGTGKYDKAHACAKHYAVHSGPEWNRHSFDAKNISQRDLWETYLPAFKTLVKEGKVKEVMCAYNRFEGEPCCSNKQLLIRILREDWGYDDIVVSDCGAIGDFYYPNHHETHPTAAAASADAVVSGTDLECGGSYSSLNEAVRKGLISEEKINESVFRLLRARFQLGMFDDDALVSWSEIPYSVVESKEHVAKALEMARKSMVLLTNKNHTLPLSKSIRKVAVLGPNANDSVMLWANYNGFPTKSVTILEGIKSKLPEGTVYYEKGCDYVNTQTVFSYFDCCSYNGKKGFKATFWNNKELKGEAAATGHFSEPLNFGNGGNTVFMPGVKLNNFSARFESVYTPKESGEVSFIISADDGSRLFIDGKEVYSDWHDGPAKEQMYRLNAVKGKNYKVVLEYFQAGGEASLKFDIGIKKEINYKEVADKAAEADAIIFVGGLSPTLEGEEMPVDLPGFRKGDRTNIDLPHVQAEMLKALKKTGKPVIFVLCSGSTLALPWEAENLDAILEAWYPGQQGGTAVADVLFGDYNPAGRLPLTFYASSDDLPDFEDYDMSNRTYRYFKGKALFPFGHGLSYTIFDYGKAKVDKQNVRAGEGMTLTIPLKNTGKLDGDEVIQVYLRNPADKEGPIKTLRAFRRASLPAGQTENIQIELPASTFECFNPSTNRMEILPGKYELLYGGTSDEKALQKLTITVKK
;
A
#
# COMPACT_ATOMS: atom_id res chain seq x y z
N PRO A 1 2.24 32.96 7.56
CA PRO A 1 3.01 31.94 8.29
C PRO A 1 3.66 30.96 7.30
N ALA A 2 4.83 30.40 7.64
CA ALA A 2 5.48 29.35 6.87
C ALA A 2 4.56 28.11 6.84
N TYR A 3 4.58 27.37 5.72
CA TYR A 3 3.78 26.17 5.51
C TYR A 3 4.49 25.24 4.54
N ASN A 4 4.55 23.96 4.85
CA ASN A 4 5.03 22.93 3.93
C ASN A 4 3.85 22.14 3.39
N TRP A 5 3.76 22.04 2.07
CA TRP A 5 2.66 21.39 1.36
C TRP A 5 2.77 19.87 1.32
N TRP A 6 3.99 19.34 1.51
CA TRP A 6 4.22 17.91 1.42
C TRP A 6 3.82 17.18 2.70
N ASN A 7 2.72 16.48 2.63
CA ASN A 7 2.25 15.59 3.69
C ASN A 7 1.66 14.33 3.06
N GLU A 8 1.76 13.20 3.75
CA GLU A 8 1.32 11.91 3.26
C GLU A 8 0.38 11.24 4.25
N ALA A 9 -0.66 10.57 3.74
CA ALA A 9 -1.61 9.84 4.55
C ALA A 9 -2.22 8.65 3.78
N LEU A 10 -1.38 7.85 3.13
CA LEU A 10 -1.84 6.77 2.25
C LEU A 10 -2.68 5.72 2.98
N HIS A 11 -2.33 5.39 4.22
CA HIS A 11 -3.07 4.48 5.08
C HIS A 11 -2.87 4.79 6.58
N GLY A 12 -2.91 6.07 6.92
CA GLY A 12 -2.62 6.69 8.21
C GLY A 12 -1.66 7.87 8.02
N VAL A 13 -1.60 8.80 8.97
CA VAL A 13 -0.72 9.97 8.86
C VAL A 13 0.73 9.54 8.84
N ALA A 14 1.40 9.80 7.73
CA ALA A 14 2.76 9.32 7.47
C ALA A 14 3.83 10.33 7.84
N ARG A 15 5.05 9.83 8.05
CA ARG A 15 6.32 10.58 8.13
C ARG A 15 6.38 11.65 9.20
N ALA A 16 5.47 11.66 10.14
CA ALA A 16 5.36 12.63 11.22
C ALA A 16 5.33 11.98 12.61
N GLY A 17 6.02 10.88 12.80
CA GLY A 17 6.10 10.14 14.05
C GLY A 17 4.87 9.28 14.31
N LYS A 18 4.38 9.26 15.55
CA LYS A 18 3.28 8.41 16.00
C LYS A 18 2.00 8.59 15.18
N ALA A 19 1.41 7.48 14.72
CA ALA A 19 0.10 7.45 14.07
C ALA A 19 -0.47 6.04 14.05
N THR A 20 -1.79 5.90 13.89
CA THR A 20 -2.43 4.62 13.58
C THR A 20 -2.06 4.20 12.15
N VAL A 21 -1.61 2.94 12.00
CA VAL A 21 -1.23 2.35 10.70
C VAL A 21 -2.27 1.32 10.29
N PHE A 22 -3.05 1.65 9.28
CA PHE A 22 -4.07 0.82 8.66
C PHE A 22 -3.45 -0.12 7.60
N PRO A 23 -4.19 -1.09 7.04
CA PRO A 23 -3.73 -1.83 5.87
C PRO A 23 -3.37 -0.89 4.71
N GLN A 24 -2.38 -1.30 3.91
CA GLN A 24 -2.02 -0.58 2.68
C GLN A 24 -3.22 -0.45 1.73
N ALA A 25 -3.21 0.54 0.84
CA ALA A 25 -4.34 0.88 -0.04
C ALA A 25 -4.91 -0.32 -0.82
N ILE A 26 -4.05 -1.20 -1.34
CA ILE A 26 -4.48 -2.43 -2.02
C ILE A 26 -5.27 -3.37 -1.09
N GLY A 27 -4.87 -3.47 0.18
CA GLY A 27 -5.62 -4.22 1.20
C GLY A 27 -6.94 -3.53 1.56
N LEU A 28 -6.97 -2.18 1.62
CA LEU A 28 -8.23 -1.43 1.80
C LEU A 28 -9.18 -1.67 0.62
N ALA A 29 -8.68 -1.75 -0.61
CA ALA A 29 -9.48 -2.09 -1.79
C ALA A 29 -10.08 -3.51 -1.70
N ALA A 30 -9.32 -4.47 -1.17
CA ALA A 30 -9.78 -5.86 -0.99
C ALA A 30 -10.98 -5.99 -0.04
N THR A 31 -11.28 -4.97 0.75
CA THR A 31 -12.48 -4.95 1.61
C THR A 31 -13.77 -4.83 0.81
N PHE A 32 -13.76 -4.23 -0.39
CA PHE A 32 -14.95 -3.84 -1.15
C PHE A 32 -15.99 -3.14 -0.28
N ASP A 33 -15.51 -2.26 0.62
CA ASP A 33 -16.33 -1.55 1.60
C ASP A 33 -15.92 -0.07 1.65
N ASN A 34 -16.46 0.70 0.71
CA ASN A 34 -16.16 2.13 0.59
C ASN A 34 -16.63 2.96 1.80
N GLN A 35 -17.67 2.49 2.53
CA GLN A 35 -18.12 3.14 3.77
C GLN A 35 -17.06 2.97 4.88
N ALA A 36 -16.54 1.76 5.05
CA ALA A 36 -15.50 1.51 6.04
C ALA A 36 -14.19 2.25 5.70
N VAL A 37 -13.88 2.42 4.41
CA VAL A 37 -12.75 3.26 3.95
C VAL A 37 -12.99 4.74 4.27
N TYR A 38 -14.20 5.26 4.03
CA TYR A 38 -14.57 6.62 4.44
C TYR A 38 -14.35 6.84 5.95
N GLU A 39 -14.86 5.96 6.80
CA GLU A 39 -14.70 6.01 8.26
C GLU A 39 -13.22 5.95 8.67
N THR A 40 -12.42 5.14 7.97
CA THR A 40 -10.97 5.05 8.19
C THR A 40 -10.29 6.39 7.92
N PHE A 41 -10.62 7.05 6.82
CA PHE A 41 -9.98 8.33 6.47
C PHE A 41 -10.57 9.53 7.23
N ASP A 42 -11.75 9.42 7.78
CA ASP A 42 -12.24 10.37 8.78
C ASP A 42 -11.40 10.31 10.06
N ILE A 43 -11.07 9.11 10.55
CA ILE A 43 -10.12 8.89 11.65
C ILE A 43 -8.72 9.44 11.30
N VAL A 44 -8.22 9.15 10.10
CA VAL A 44 -6.91 9.67 9.65
C VAL A 44 -6.89 11.19 9.67
N SER A 45 -7.96 11.85 9.26
CA SER A 45 -8.06 13.31 9.30
C SER A 45 -8.20 13.89 10.71
N ASP A 46 -8.80 13.15 11.66
CA ASP A 46 -8.76 13.51 13.09
C ASP A 46 -7.33 13.48 13.63
N GLU A 47 -6.58 12.42 13.36
CA GLU A 47 -5.17 12.34 13.75
C GLU A 47 -4.33 13.42 13.08
N ALA A 48 -4.60 13.73 11.81
CA ALA A 48 -3.94 14.79 11.07
C ALA A 48 -4.15 16.16 11.74
N ARG A 49 -5.40 16.49 12.10
CA ARG A 49 -5.73 17.74 12.80
C ARG A 49 -5.11 17.82 14.18
N ALA A 50 -5.21 16.76 14.97
CA ALA A 50 -4.61 16.70 16.31
C ALA A 50 -3.10 16.93 16.26
N LYS A 51 -2.39 16.31 15.30
CA LYS A 51 -0.95 16.48 15.08
C LYS A 51 -0.61 17.87 14.57
N TYR A 52 -1.34 18.39 13.60
CA TYR A 52 -1.13 19.72 13.04
C TYR A 52 -1.17 20.79 14.14
N HIS A 53 -2.24 20.80 14.95
CA HIS A 53 -2.35 21.81 16.02
C HIS A 53 -1.30 21.65 17.12
N ASP A 54 -0.85 20.42 17.41
CA ASP A 54 0.27 20.18 18.32
C ASP A 54 1.58 20.72 17.75
N PHE A 55 1.88 20.48 16.48
CA PHE A 55 3.04 21.06 15.80
C PHE A 55 3.00 22.60 15.76
N GLN A 56 1.83 23.18 15.47
CA GLN A 56 1.68 24.63 15.47
C GLN A 56 1.99 25.25 16.84
N ARG A 57 1.51 24.64 17.94
CA ARG A 57 1.81 25.08 19.31
C ARG A 57 3.31 24.99 19.66
N LYS A 58 4.02 24.01 19.07
CA LYS A 58 5.47 23.82 19.21
C LYS A 58 6.29 24.71 18.26
N GLY A 59 5.66 25.44 17.36
CA GLY A 59 6.33 26.26 16.34
C GLY A 59 6.93 25.48 15.20
N GLU A 60 6.57 24.20 15.03
CA GLU A 60 7.06 23.30 14.00
C GLU A 60 6.19 23.42 12.73
N ARG A 61 6.83 23.63 11.55
CA ARG A 61 6.13 23.87 10.27
C ARG A 61 6.85 23.28 9.06
N ASP A 62 7.69 22.32 9.30
CA ASP A 62 8.49 21.63 8.29
C ASP A 62 7.64 20.59 7.54
N GLY A 63 8.26 19.78 6.70
CA GLY A 63 7.61 18.70 5.94
C GLY A 63 6.83 17.75 6.85
N TYR A 64 5.72 17.24 6.34
CA TYR A 64 4.82 16.27 6.99
C TYR A 64 4.05 16.79 8.21
N LYS A 65 4.02 18.11 8.43
CA LYS A 65 3.34 18.76 9.58
C LYS A 65 2.19 19.68 9.17
N GLY A 66 1.69 19.51 7.95
CA GLY A 66 0.60 20.29 7.37
C GLY A 66 -0.72 19.51 7.32
N LEU A 67 -1.65 20.02 6.49
CA LEU A 67 -3.01 19.50 6.31
C LEU A 67 -3.36 19.23 4.84
N THR A 68 -2.37 19.27 3.94
CA THR A 68 -2.49 18.97 2.51
C THR A 68 -1.85 17.61 2.27
N PHE A 69 -2.65 16.57 2.06
CA PHE A 69 -2.18 15.18 1.98
C PHE A 69 -2.18 14.69 0.54
N TRP A 70 -1.01 14.25 0.06
CA TRP A 70 -0.86 13.76 -1.30
C TRP A 70 -1.33 12.31 -1.44
N THR A 71 -2.60 12.14 -1.19
CA THR A 71 -3.36 10.89 -1.25
C THR A 71 -4.82 11.18 -1.64
N PRO A 72 -5.50 10.26 -2.36
CA PRO A 72 -5.18 8.89 -2.72
C PRO A 72 -4.37 8.74 -4.02
N ASN A 73 -3.61 7.64 -4.14
CA ASN A 73 -3.08 7.17 -5.42
C ASN A 73 -4.19 6.38 -6.15
N ILE A 74 -4.75 6.96 -7.20
CA ILE A 74 -5.86 6.38 -7.98
C ILE A 74 -5.44 5.97 -9.40
N ASN A 75 -4.15 5.77 -9.61
CA ASN A 75 -3.67 5.13 -10.83
C ASN A 75 -4.17 3.69 -10.90
N ILE A 76 -4.44 3.23 -12.11
CA ILE A 76 -4.89 1.85 -12.33
C ILE A 76 -3.71 0.90 -12.25
N TYR A 77 -3.82 -0.12 -11.43
CA TYR A 77 -2.82 -1.18 -11.31
C TYR A 77 -2.88 -2.08 -12.55
N ARG A 78 -2.41 -1.53 -13.67
CA ARG A 78 -2.44 -2.13 -15.00
C ARG A 78 -1.57 -3.38 -15.11
N ASP A 79 -0.41 -3.35 -14.47
CA ASP A 79 0.61 -4.40 -14.56
C ASP A 79 1.10 -4.80 -13.17
N PRO A 80 1.02 -6.08 -12.78
CA PRO A 80 1.39 -6.53 -11.44
C PRO A 80 2.89 -6.45 -11.13
N ARG A 81 3.73 -6.10 -12.11
CA ARG A 81 5.15 -5.84 -11.90
C ARG A 81 5.45 -4.47 -11.32
N TRP A 82 4.49 -3.55 -11.38
CA TRP A 82 4.66 -2.20 -10.84
C TRP A 82 4.75 -2.18 -9.31
N GLY A 83 5.91 -1.79 -8.76
CA GLY A 83 6.17 -1.82 -7.32
C GLY A 83 5.28 -0.89 -6.50
N ARG A 84 4.86 0.27 -7.07
CA ARG A 84 3.90 1.19 -6.42
C ARG A 84 2.44 0.76 -6.58
N GLY A 85 2.17 -0.34 -7.26
CA GLY A 85 0.81 -0.85 -7.39
C GLY A 85 0.12 -1.07 -6.04
N MET A 86 0.88 -1.43 -5.00
CA MET A 86 0.35 -1.58 -3.64
C MET A 86 -0.27 -0.30 -3.06
N GLU A 87 0.14 0.88 -3.57
CA GLU A 87 -0.41 2.18 -3.15
C GLU A 87 -1.79 2.45 -3.75
N THR A 88 -2.25 1.63 -4.70
CA THR A 88 -3.48 1.85 -5.47
C THR A 88 -4.64 1.01 -4.95
N TYR A 89 -5.82 1.24 -5.52
CA TYR A 89 -7.04 0.47 -5.21
C TYR A 89 -7.32 -0.63 -6.25
N GLY A 90 -6.28 -1.09 -6.96
CA GLY A 90 -6.35 -2.22 -7.86
C GLY A 90 -6.54 -1.87 -9.34
N GLU A 91 -6.99 -2.86 -10.10
CA GLU A 91 -7.01 -2.80 -11.56
C GLU A 91 -8.32 -2.26 -12.16
N ASP A 92 -9.36 -2.12 -11.33
CA ASP A 92 -10.69 -1.73 -11.80
C ASP A 92 -10.95 -0.23 -11.61
N PRO A 93 -11.32 0.51 -12.69
CA PRO A 93 -11.57 1.95 -12.59
C PRO A 93 -12.76 2.33 -11.70
N TYR A 94 -13.80 1.50 -11.61
CA TYR A 94 -14.98 1.79 -10.80
C TYR A 94 -14.68 1.57 -9.31
N LEU A 95 -14.03 0.45 -8.96
CA LEU A 95 -13.58 0.20 -7.58
C LEU A 95 -12.63 1.31 -7.12
N THR A 96 -11.62 1.63 -7.95
CA THR A 96 -10.66 2.71 -7.65
C THR A 96 -11.35 4.05 -7.46
N ALA A 97 -12.34 4.38 -8.30
CA ALA A 97 -13.11 5.63 -8.18
C ALA A 97 -13.87 5.71 -6.85
N LEU A 98 -14.57 4.65 -6.44
CA LEU A 98 -15.37 4.65 -5.21
C LEU A 98 -14.49 4.62 -3.94
N MET A 99 -13.39 3.87 -3.95
CA MET A 99 -12.45 3.86 -2.84
C MET A 99 -11.74 5.21 -2.71
N GLY A 100 -11.25 5.77 -3.82
CA GLY A 100 -10.65 7.11 -3.83
C GLY A 100 -11.63 8.20 -3.40
N LEU A 101 -12.90 8.12 -3.82
CA LEU A 101 -13.97 9.05 -3.37
C LEU A 101 -14.19 8.98 -1.86
N ALA A 102 -14.18 7.77 -1.29
CA ALA A 102 -14.30 7.56 0.15
C ALA A 102 -13.12 8.20 0.92
N VAL A 103 -11.90 8.02 0.41
CA VAL A 103 -10.70 8.66 0.96
C VAL A 103 -10.80 10.18 0.93
N VAL A 104 -11.15 10.77 -0.21
CA VAL A 104 -11.27 12.23 -0.35
C VAL A 104 -12.30 12.78 0.61
N LYS A 105 -13.48 12.16 0.69
CA LYS A 105 -14.56 12.61 1.59
C LYS A 105 -14.18 12.48 3.07
N GLY A 106 -13.52 11.38 3.45
CA GLY A 106 -13.04 11.18 4.82
C GLY A 106 -11.97 12.21 5.21
N LEU A 107 -10.98 12.42 4.37
CA LEU A 107 -9.92 13.42 4.63
C LEU A 107 -10.46 14.85 4.69
N GLN A 108 -11.37 15.22 3.78
CA GLN A 108 -11.86 16.60 3.67
C GLN A 108 -13.01 16.91 4.64
N GLY A 109 -13.50 15.94 5.43
CA GLY A 109 -14.56 16.11 6.41
C GLY A 109 -15.96 16.20 5.82
N GLY A 110 -16.17 15.65 4.63
CA GLY A 110 -17.49 15.56 3.98
C GLY A 110 -18.16 16.87 3.60
N GLY A 111 -17.47 18.00 3.67
CA GLY A 111 -17.99 19.32 3.31
C GLY A 111 -19.05 19.88 4.27
N THR A 112 -19.09 19.42 5.51
CA THR A 112 -20.13 19.77 6.48
C THR A 112 -19.79 20.98 7.36
N GLY A 113 -18.54 21.45 7.34
CA GLY A 113 -18.04 22.55 8.16
C GLY A 113 -17.79 23.86 7.37
N LYS A 114 -17.55 24.96 8.12
CA LYS A 114 -17.05 26.22 7.54
C LYS A 114 -15.66 26.04 6.93
N TYR A 115 -14.83 25.19 7.55
CA TYR A 115 -13.47 24.90 7.11
C TYR A 115 -13.34 23.42 6.74
N ASP A 116 -12.54 23.14 5.71
CA ASP A 116 -12.19 21.79 5.34
C ASP A 116 -11.35 21.14 6.45
N LYS A 117 -11.55 19.84 6.71
CA LYS A 117 -10.84 19.12 7.79
C LYS A 117 -9.37 18.91 7.40
N ALA A 118 -9.12 18.48 6.15
CA ALA A 118 -7.83 18.43 5.50
C ALA A 118 -8.05 18.53 3.99
N HIS A 119 -6.98 18.65 3.22
CA HIS A 119 -7.06 18.54 1.76
C HIS A 119 -6.50 17.20 1.30
N ALA A 120 -7.20 16.54 0.38
CA ALA A 120 -6.78 15.37 -0.33
C ALA A 120 -6.20 15.74 -1.70
N CYS A 121 -5.33 14.90 -2.26
CA CYS A 121 -4.71 15.07 -3.55
C CYS A 121 -4.86 13.80 -4.40
N ALA A 122 -5.56 13.91 -5.52
CA ALA A 122 -5.68 12.81 -6.48
C ALA A 122 -4.38 12.68 -7.28
N LYS A 123 -3.71 11.52 -7.19
CA LYS A 123 -2.41 11.31 -7.86
C LYS A 123 -2.36 9.97 -8.58
N HIS A 124 -1.54 9.84 -9.62
CA HIS A 124 -0.73 10.81 -10.34
C HIS A 124 -1.38 11.06 -11.71
N TYR A 125 -1.75 12.29 -12.02
CA TYR A 125 -2.52 12.66 -13.21
C TYR A 125 -1.61 12.90 -14.40
N ALA A 126 -1.62 12.12 -15.46
CA ALA A 126 -2.42 10.94 -15.68
C ALA A 126 -1.63 9.91 -16.49
N VAL A 127 -2.24 8.73 -16.68
CA VAL A 127 -1.63 7.61 -17.44
C VAL A 127 -0.26 7.24 -16.86
N HIS A 128 -0.24 6.93 -15.56
CA HIS A 128 0.95 6.55 -14.80
C HIS A 128 0.72 5.22 -14.06
N SER A 129 1.54 4.21 -14.35
CA SER A 129 1.48 2.87 -13.74
C SER A 129 2.81 2.13 -13.91
N GLY A 130 3.95 2.83 -13.67
CA GLY A 130 5.29 2.30 -13.87
C GLY A 130 5.74 2.27 -15.34
N PRO A 131 6.95 1.82 -15.64
CA PRO A 131 7.93 1.31 -14.67
C PRO A 131 8.63 2.39 -13.85
N GLU A 132 9.11 2.02 -12.65
CA GLU A 132 9.84 2.94 -11.77
C GLU A 132 11.26 3.22 -12.26
N TRP A 133 11.91 2.23 -12.92
CA TRP A 133 13.32 2.38 -13.35
C TRP A 133 13.58 3.45 -14.41
N ASN A 134 12.56 3.94 -15.11
CA ASN A 134 12.69 4.97 -16.14
C ASN A 134 11.60 6.05 -16.05
N ARG A 135 10.92 6.19 -14.91
CA ARG A 135 9.76 7.09 -14.74
C ARG A 135 10.05 8.54 -15.11
N HIS A 136 11.30 9.00 -14.90
CA HIS A 136 11.75 10.35 -15.21
C HIS A 136 12.00 10.64 -16.71
N SER A 137 11.99 9.61 -17.54
CA SER A 137 12.15 9.73 -19.00
C SER A 137 11.03 9.06 -19.79
N PHE A 138 10.16 8.32 -19.11
CA PHE A 138 9.07 7.54 -19.72
C PHE A 138 8.07 8.41 -20.45
N ASP A 139 7.56 7.91 -21.57
CA ASP A 139 6.54 8.55 -22.39
C ASP A 139 5.42 7.55 -22.68
N ALA A 140 4.25 7.75 -22.08
CA ALA A 140 3.06 6.98 -22.36
C ALA A 140 2.51 7.37 -23.74
N LYS A 141 2.83 6.56 -24.74
CA LYS A 141 2.47 6.79 -26.15
C LYS A 141 1.42 5.83 -26.65
N ASN A 142 0.78 6.23 -27.75
CA ASN A 142 -0.20 5.43 -28.47
C ASN A 142 -1.40 5.02 -27.59
N ILE A 143 -1.77 5.87 -26.66
CA ILE A 143 -2.89 5.62 -25.77
C ILE A 143 -4.20 5.77 -26.56
N SER A 144 -4.93 4.69 -26.69
CA SER A 144 -6.24 4.73 -27.37
C SER A 144 -7.20 5.66 -26.62
N GLN A 145 -8.07 6.37 -27.34
CA GLN A 145 -9.10 7.19 -26.70
C GLN A 145 -10.01 6.35 -25.79
N ARG A 146 -10.24 5.08 -26.14
CA ARG A 146 -10.96 4.14 -25.28
C ARG A 146 -10.24 3.93 -23.95
N ASP A 147 -8.96 3.57 -23.98
CA ASP A 147 -8.20 3.33 -22.75
C ASP A 147 -8.09 4.57 -21.88
N LEU A 148 -7.90 5.74 -22.52
CA LEU A 148 -7.87 7.02 -21.80
C LEU A 148 -9.18 7.26 -21.03
N TRP A 149 -10.34 7.13 -21.70
CA TRP A 149 -11.64 7.48 -21.14
C TRP A 149 -12.32 6.36 -20.33
N GLU A 150 -12.04 5.08 -20.61
CA GLU A 150 -12.63 3.95 -19.89
C GLU A 150 -11.73 3.40 -18.77
N THR A 151 -10.42 3.70 -18.78
CA THR A 151 -9.48 3.13 -17.82
C THR A 151 -8.73 4.18 -17.02
N TYR A 152 -8.00 5.10 -17.68
CA TYR A 152 -7.06 5.98 -16.97
C TYR A 152 -7.67 7.23 -16.34
N LEU A 153 -8.75 7.77 -16.87
CA LEU A 153 -9.36 9.01 -16.40
C LEU A 153 -10.57 8.87 -15.47
N PRO A 154 -11.34 7.77 -15.44
CA PRO A 154 -12.61 7.71 -14.70
C PRO A 154 -12.50 8.01 -13.22
N ALA A 155 -11.48 7.48 -12.53
CA ALA A 155 -11.28 7.74 -11.11
C ALA A 155 -10.99 9.22 -10.84
N PHE A 156 -10.13 9.85 -11.62
CA PHE A 156 -9.86 11.29 -11.51
C PHE A 156 -11.13 12.13 -11.74
N LYS A 157 -11.91 11.80 -12.77
CA LYS A 157 -13.20 12.48 -13.05
C LYS A 157 -14.13 12.40 -11.84
N THR A 158 -14.26 11.25 -11.23
CA THR A 158 -15.11 11.02 -10.04
C THR A 158 -14.62 11.86 -8.85
N LEU A 159 -13.32 11.83 -8.55
CA LEU A 159 -12.78 12.58 -7.42
C LEU A 159 -12.93 14.10 -7.61
N VAL A 160 -12.78 14.59 -8.84
CA VAL A 160 -12.99 16.01 -9.16
C VAL A 160 -14.48 16.39 -9.09
N LYS A 161 -15.35 15.63 -9.77
CA LYS A 161 -16.77 15.99 -9.91
C LYS A 161 -17.58 15.74 -8.64
N GLU A 162 -17.37 14.60 -7.97
CA GLU A 162 -18.18 14.14 -6.85
C GLU A 162 -17.45 14.30 -5.51
N GLY A 163 -16.12 14.12 -5.50
CA GLY A 163 -15.28 14.27 -4.31
C GLY A 163 -14.90 15.72 -4.02
N LYS A 164 -14.94 16.60 -5.02
CA LYS A 164 -14.44 17.98 -4.91
C LYS A 164 -13.03 18.01 -4.32
N VAL A 165 -12.18 17.09 -4.82
CA VAL A 165 -10.79 16.97 -4.37
C VAL A 165 -10.06 18.29 -4.52
N LYS A 166 -9.31 18.70 -3.49
CA LYS A 166 -8.69 20.02 -3.41
C LYS A 166 -7.35 20.13 -4.10
N GLU A 167 -6.68 18.99 -4.32
CA GLU A 167 -5.42 18.94 -5.04
C GLU A 167 -5.43 17.82 -6.08
N VAL A 168 -4.73 18.02 -7.17
CA VAL A 168 -4.42 17.02 -8.19
C VAL A 168 -2.92 17.07 -8.44
N MET A 169 -2.23 15.94 -8.36
CA MET A 169 -0.81 15.87 -8.64
C MET A 169 -0.57 15.37 -10.05
N CYS A 170 0.13 16.16 -10.88
CA CYS A 170 0.54 15.71 -12.19
C CYS A 170 1.74 14.74 -12.11
N ALA A 171 1.73 13.74 -12.98
CA ALA A 171 2.66 12.61 -12.95
C ALA A 171 4.07 12.97 -13.50
N TYR A 172 5.06 12.13 -13.18
CA TYR A 172 6.43 12.25 -13.70
C TYR A 172 6.51 12.10 -15.21
N ASN A 173 5.80 11.12 -15.78
CA ASN A 173 5.97 10.72 -17.17
C ASN A 173 5.46 11.79 -18.15
N ARG A 174 5.88 11.62 -19.41
CA ARG A 174 5.20 12.28 -20.55
C ARG A 174 3.93 11.52 -20.92
N PHE A 175 2.99 12.24 -21.48
CA PHE A 175 1.81 11.71 -22.14
C PHE A 175 1.78 12.23 -23.57
N GLU A 176 1.85 11.33 -24.56
CA GLU A 176 1.91 11.64 -25.99
C GLU A 176 2.98 12.69 -26.35
N GLY A 177 4.17 12.58 -25.72
CA GLY A 177 5.35 13.41 -25.97
C GLY A 177 5.48 14.64 -25.08
N GLU A 178 4.41 15.09 -24.40
CA GLU A 178 4.42 16.27 -23.51
C GLU A 178 4.49 15.82 -22.02
N PRO A 179 5.34 16.44 -21.17
CA PRO A 179 5.34 16.16 -19.74
C PRO A 179 3.95 16.36 -19.13
N CYS A 180 3.48 15.45 -18.30
CA CYS A 180 2.15 15.57 -17.69
C CYS A 180 1.94 16.90 -16.95
N CYS A 181 3.01 17.43 -16.32
CA CYS A 181 2.94 18.70 -15.57
C CYS A 181 2.96 19.95 -16.46
N SER A 182 3.07 19.82 -17.78
CA SER A 182 2.83 20.90 -18.76
C SER A 182 1.89 20.51 -19.90
N ASN A 183 1.23 19.37 -19.79
CA ASN A 183 0.33 18.89 -20.82
C ASN A 183 -1.01 19.65 -20.81
N LYS A 184 -1.20 20.53 -21.79
CA LYS A 184 -2.40 21.38 -21.88
C LYS A 184 -3.69 20.60 -22.15
N GLN A 185 -3.61 19.45 -22.86
CA GLN A 185 -4.77 18.60 -23.07
C GLN A 185 -5.27 18.04 -21.74
N LEU A 186 -4.36 17.53 -20.88
CA LEU A 186 -4.71 16.98 -19.58
C LEU A 186 -5.14 18.08 -18.61
N LEU A 187 -4.28 19.09 -18.37
CA LEU A 187 -4.46 20.06 -17.30
C LEU A 187 -5.46 21.15 -17.62
N ILE A 188 -5.45 21.73 -18.84
CA ILE A 188 -6.35 22.81 -19.19
C ILE A 188 -7.66 22.26 -19.73
N ARG A 189 -7.61 21.49 -20.84
CA ARG A 189 -8.85 21.11 -21.52
C ARG A 189 -9.67 20.13 -20.70
N ILE A 190 -9.09 19.00 -20.28
CA ILE A 190 -9.84 17.94 -19.58
C ILE A 190 -10.11 18.35 -18.14
N LEU A 191 -9.05 18.68 -17.37
CA LEU A 191 -9.19 18.91 -15.93
C LEU A 191 -9.95 20.22 -15.64
N ARG A 192 -9.47 21.36 -16.19
CA ARG A 192 -10.05 22.67 -15.84
C ARG A 192 -11.32 22.97 -16.63
N GLU A 193 -11.33 22.82 -17.96
CA GLU A 193 -12.48 23.20 -18.79
C GLU A 193 -13.59 22.15 -18.75
N ASP A 194 -13.32 20.89 -19.13
CA ASP A 194 -14.37 19.85 -19.24
C ASP A 194 -14.90 19.43 -17.85
N TRP A 195 -14.03 19.34 -16.84
CA TRP A 195 -14.43 18.94 -15.49
C TRP A 195 -14.70 20.11 -14.55
N GLY A 196 -14.27 21.32 -14.89
CA GLY A 196 -14.51 22.55 -14.12
C GLY A 196 -13.68 22.59 -12.83
N TYR A 197 -12.46 22.05 -12.85
CA TYR A 197 -11.56 22.05 -11.71
C TYR A 197 -10.86 23.40 -11.55
N ASP A 198 -10.99 24.03 -10.39
CA ASP A 198 -10.37 25.33 -10.11
C ASP A 198 -9.49 25.34 -8.84
N ASP A 199 -9.21 24.19 -8.27
CA ASP A 199 -8.31 24.06 -7.12
C ASP A 199 -6.86 23.78 -7.57
N ILE A 200 -5.97 23.37 -6.66
CA ILE A 200 -4.52 23.30 -6.87
C ILE A 200 -4.13 22.11 -7.76
N VAL A 201 -3.23 22.37 -8.70
CA VAL A 201 -2.42 21.33 -9.34
C VAL A 201 -1.01 21.42 -8.79
N VAL A 202 -0.52 20.34 -8.20
CA VAL A 202 0.85 20.20 -7.70
C VAL A 202 1.65 19.26 -8.60
N SER A 203 2.95 19.53 -8.80
CA SER A 203 3.83 18.59 -9.47
C SER A 203 4.24 17.45 -8.55
N ASP A 204 4.49 16.27 -9.11
CA ASP A 204 5.26 15.27 -8.40
C ASP A 204 6.68 15.79 -8.11
N CYS A 205 7.38 15.19 -7.13
CA CYS A 205 8.63 15.73 -6.59
C CYS A 205 9.77 15.66 -7.61
N GLY A 206 10.25 16.82 -8.03
CA GLY A 206 11.28 16.94 -9.07
C GLY A 206 10.76 16.88 -10.51
N ALA A 207 9.48 16.61 -10.74
CA ALA A 207 8.92 16.41 -12.09
C ALA A 207 9.11 17.61 -13.05
N ILE A 208 9.19 18.83 -12.54
CA ILE A 208 9.50 20.00 -13.40
C ILE A 208 11.00 20.01 -13.78
N GLY A 209 11.85 19.46 -12.92
CA GLY A 209 13.28 19.25 -13.22
C GLY A 209 13.49 18.28 -14.37
N ASP A 210 12.64 17.26 -14.50
CA ASP A 210 12.69 16.28 -15.58
C ASP A 210 12.56 16.91 -16.97
N PHE A 211 11.92 18.07 -17.09
CA PHE A 211 11.78 18.75 -18.39
C PHE A 211 13.10 19.17 -19.00
N TYR A 212 14.12 19.47 -18.19
CA TYR A 212 15.39 20.04 -18.67
C TYR A 212 16.64 19.31 -18.15
N TYR A 213 16.51 18.33 -17.23
CA TYR A 213 17.68 17.56 -16.80
C TYR A 213 18.15 16.58 -17.89
N PRO A 214 19.47 16.40 -18.04
CA PRO A 214 20.03 15.42 -18.95
C PRO A 214 19.56 14.00 -18.63
N ASN A 215 19.27 13.22 -19.69
CA ASN A 215 18.75 11.84 -19.62
C ASN A 215 17.34 11.71 -19.00
N HIS A 216 16.64 12.82 -18.80
CA HIS A 216 15.23 12.85 -18.43
C HIS A 216 14.37 13.15 -19.67
N HIS A 217 13.41 14.07 -19.59
CA HIS A 217 12.54 14.38 -20.76
C HIS A 217 13.23 15.21 -21.83
N GLU A 218 14.11 16.13 -21.44
CA GLU A 218 14.86 17.04 -22.33
C GLU A 218 13.96 17.83 -23.29
N THR A 219 12.73 18.18 -22.84
CA THR A 219 11.75 18.94 -23.63
C THR A 219 11.98 20.44 -23.56
N HIS A 220 12.70 20.93 -22.55
CA HIS A 220 12.95 22.36 -22.31
C HIS A 220 14.45 22.65 -22.15
N PRO A 221 14.92 23.82 -22.62
CA PRO A 221 16.35 24.12 -22.57
C PRO A 221 16.85 24.61 -21.19
N THR A 222 15.96 25.09 -20.32
CA THR A 222 16.35 25.71 -19.03
C THR A 222 15.24 25.57 -17.98
N ALA A 223 15.64 25.67 -16.71
CA ALA A 223 14.69 25.70 -15.59
C ALA A 223 13.65 26.83 -15.71
N ALA A 224 14.05 28.00 -16.20
CA ALA A 224 13.13 29.13 -16.40
C ALA A 224 12.06 28.83 -17.47
N ALA A 225 12.46 28.19 -18.58
CA ALA A 225 11.50 27.78 -19.61
C ALA A 225 10.55 26.69 -19.12
N ALA A 226 11.09 25.68 -18.42
CA ALA A 226 10.31 24.59 -17.82
C ALA A 226 9.30 25.11 -16.80
N SER A 227 9.74 25.96 -15.88
CA SER A 227 8.86 26.55 -14.85
C SER A 227 7.75 27.43 -15.45
N ALA A 228 8.09 28.25 -16.47
CA ALA A 228 7.09 29.09 -17.13
C ALA A 228 6.03 28.24 -17.83
N ASP A 229 6.43 27.20 -18.58
CA ASP A 229 5.49 26.35 -19.30
C ASP A 229 4.62 25.53 -18.34
N ALA A 230 5.18 25.01 -17.25
CA ALA A 230 4.41 24.30 -16.21
C ALA A 230 3.31 25.19 -15.61
N VAL A 231 3.63 26.43 -15.18
CA VAL A 231 2.64 27.37 -14.63
C VAL A 231 1.59 27.78 -15.67
N VAL A 232 2.03 28.11 -16.89
CA VAL A 232 1.11 28.50 -17.98
C VAL A 232 0.17 27.37 -18.35
N SER A 233 0.65 26.13 -18.26
CA SER A 233 -0.12 24.91 -18.53
C SER A 233 -0.97 24.43 -17.35
N GLY A 234 -0.92 25.12 -16.19
CA GLY A 234 -1.86 24.92 -15.10
C GLY A 234 -1.32 24.26 -13.83
N THR A 235 0.01 24.02 -13.71
CA THR A 235 0.64 23.51 -12.50
C THR A 235 0.94 24.67 -11.54
N ASP A 236 0.21 24.72 -10.43
CA ASP A 236 0.23 25.84 -9.49
C ASP A 236 1.35 25.77 -8.45
N LEU A 237 1.73 24.56 -8.06
CA LEU A 237 2.69 24.25 -6.98
C LEU A 237 3.73 23.25 -7.46
N GLU A 238 4.98 23.51 -7.15
CA GLU A 238 6.07 22.55 -7.41
C GLU A 238 6.51 21.86 -6.11
N CYS A 239 6.63 20.53 -6.13
CA CYS A 239 7.49 19.80 -5.23
C CYS A 239 8.90 19.72 -5.85
N GLY A 240 9.77 20.67 -5.52
CA GLY A 240 11.10 20.75 -6.12
C GLY A 240 11.72 22.14 -5.96
N GLY A 241 12.66 22.47 -6.84
CA GLY A 241 13.40 23.73 -6.80
C GLY A 241 13.34 24.57 -8.07
N SER A 242 12.70 24.08 -9.16
CA SER A 242 12.71 24.73 -10.46
C SER A 242 11.97 26.05 -10.46
N TYR A 243 10.89 26.19 -9.67
CA TYR A 243 10.12 27.43 -9.56
C TYR A 243 10.89 28.60 -8.93
N SER A 244 12.05 28.37 -8.33
CA SER A 244 12.98 29.46 -8.00
C SER A 244 13.41 30.27 -9.21
N SER A 245 13.31 29.69 -10.43
CA SER A 245 13.62 30.33 -11.71
C SER A 245 12.47 31.15 -12.31
N LEU A 246 11.30 31.22 -11.67
CA LEU A 246 10.15 32.02 -12.16
C LEU A 246 10.47 33.51 -12.25
N ASN A 247 11.28 34.07 -11.33
CA ASN A 247 11.75 35.44 -11.41
C ASN A 247 12.58 35.70 -12.68
N GLU A 248 13.37 34.73 -13.12
CA GLU A 248 14.12 34.79 -14.36
C GLU A 248 13.17 34.69 -15.57
N ALA A 249 12.18 33.78 -15.48
CA ALA A 249 11.18 33.59 -16.53
C ALA A 249 10.39 34.88 -16.79
N VAL A 250 9.95 35.62 -15.76
CA VAL A 250 9.27 36.91 -15.87
C VAL A 250 10.20 37.93 -16.54
N ARG A 251 11.44 38.08 -16.07
CA ARG A 251 12.40 39.03 -16.67
C ARG A 251 12.68 38.76 -18.15
N LYS A 252 12.60 37.50 -18.57
CA LYS A 252 12.77 37.06 -19.97
C LYS A 252 11.46 37.16 -20.78
N GLY A 253 10.34 37.54 -20.18
CA GLY A 253 9.03 37.61 -20.84
C GLY A 253 8.44 36.22 -21.19
N LEU A 254 8.87 35.13 -20.54
CA LEU A 254 8.35 33.77 -20.75
C LEU A 254 7.02 33.57 -20.06
N ILE A 255 6.73 34.32 -19.00
CA ILE A 255 5.48 34.30 -18.23
C ILE A 255 5.22 35.69 -17.66
N SER A 256 3.94 36.03 -17.45
CA SER A 256 3.54 37.29 -16.79
C SER A 256 3.35 37.06 -15.27
N GLU A 257 3.45 38.13 -14.47
CA GLU A 257 3.15 38.11 -13.05
C GLU A 257 1.68 37.74 -12.76
N GLU A 258 0.76 38.19 -13.63
CA GLU A 258 -0.68 37.90 -13.52
C GLU A 258 -0.91 36.40 -13.54
N LYS A 259 -0.18 35.66 -14.39
CA LYS A 259 -0.31 34.19 -14.47
C LYS A 259 0.21 33.49 -13.21
N ILE A 260 1.29 33.98 -12.64
CA ILE A 260 1.78 33.48 -11.34
C ILE A 260 0.77 33.81 -10.22
N ASN A 261 0.17 34.99 -10.25
CA ASN A 261 -0.82 35.41 -9.26
C ASN A 261 -2.07 34.51 -9.24
N GLU A 262 -2.49 33.94 -10.38
CA GLU A 262 -3.57 32.93 -10.39
C GLU A 262 -3.23 31.72 -9.54
N SER A 263 -2.01 31.19 -9.64
CA SER A 263 -1.53 30.07 -8.83
C SER A 263 -1.43 30.44 -7.34
N VAL A 264 -0.84 31.63 -7.03
CA VAL A 264 -0.76 32.14 -5.65
C VAL A 264 -2.16 32.29 -5.04
N PHE A 265 -3.16 32.75 -5.82
CA PHE A 265 -4.54 32.86 -5.36
C PHE A 265 -5.10 31.49 -4.93
N ARG A 266 -4.90 30.42 -5.73
CA ARG A 266 -5.36 29.07 -5.40
C ARG A 266 -4.69 28.56 -4.12
N LEU A 267 -3.37 28.73 -4.01
CA LEU A 267 -2.62 28.35 -2.82
C LEU A 267 -3.10 29.06 -1.54
N LEU A 268 -3.32 30.37 -1.61
CA LEU A 268 -3.84 31.13 -0.46
C LEU A 268 -5.28 30.74 -0.14
N ARG A 269 -6.14 30.58 -1.16
CA ARG A 269 -7.52 30.11 -0.98
C ARG A 269 -7.58 28.79 -0.22
N ALA A 270 -6.76 27.82 -0.59
CA ALA A 270 -6.68 26.52 0.10
C ALA A 270 -6.35 26.69 1.59
N ARG A 271 -5.40 27.56 1.93
CA ARG A 271 -5.04 27.83 3.31
C ARG A 271 -6.15 28.55 4.09
N PHE A 272 -6.92 29.45 3.44
CA PHE A 272 -8.12 30.03 4.03
C PHE A 272 -9.20 28.97 4.26
N GLN A 273 -9.41 28.06 3.33
CA GLN A 273 -10.35 26.96 3.46
C GLN A 273 -10.01 26.02 4.62
N LEU A 274 -8.71 25.82 4.90
CA LEU A 274 -8.23 25.04 6.04
C LEU A 274 -8.26 25.79 7.39
N GLY A 275 -8.63 27.10 7.40
CA GLY A 275 -8.71 27.92 8.61
C GLY A 275 -7.38 28.41 9.12
N MET A 276 -6.30 28.39 8.33
CA MET A 276 -4.93 28.68 8.79
C MET A 276 -4.66 30.16 9.11
N PHE A 277 -5.56 31.06 8.76
CA PHE A 277 -5.44 32.50 8.99
C PHE A 277 -6.42 33.02 10.04
N ASP A 278 -7.34 32.20 10.50
CA ASP A 278 -8.30 32.53 11.54
C ASP A 278 -7.80 32.11 12.93
N ASP A 279 -8.43 32.63 13.98
CA ASP A 279 -8.18 32.19 15.35
C ASP A 279 -8.59 30.73 15.51
N ASP A 280 -7.78 29.92 16.18
CA ASP A 280 -8.06 28.51 16.46
C ASP A 280 -9.47 28.31 17.08
N ALA A 281 -9.95 29.24 17.89
CA ALA A 281 -11.30 29.20 18.47
C ALA A 281 -12.43 29.26 17.45
N LEU A 282 -12.17 29.70 16.21
CA LEU A 282 -13.13 29.73 15.12
C LEU A 282 -13.09 28.46 14.26
N VAL A 283 -12.07 27.65 14.43
CA VAL A 283 -11.82 26.42 13.68
C VAL A 283 -12.21 25.21 14.51
N SER A 284 -13.39 24.67 14.32
CA SER A 284 -13.92 23.55 15.13
C SER A 284 -12.97 22.34 15.20
N TRP A 285 -12.17 22.12 14.17
CA TRP A 285 -11.19 21.04 14.13
C TRP A 285 -10.00 21.23 15.07
N SER A 286 -9.77 22.43 15.60
CA SER A 286 -8.70 22.74 16.56
C SER A 286 -8.94 22.12 17.94
N GLU A 287 -10.17 21.77 18.25
CA GLU A 287 -10.58 21.14 19.51
C GLU A 287 -10.22 19.66 19.59
N ILE A 288 -9.85 19.03 18.47
CA ILE A 288 -9.47 17.61 18.43
C ILE A 288 -8.19 17.41 19.25
N PRO A 289 -8.25 16.66 20.37
CA PRO A 289 -7.10 16.54 21.26
C PRO A 289 -6.06 15.56 20.71
N TYR A 290 -4.78 15.76 21.06
CA TYR A 290 -3.70 14.86 20.61
C TYR A 290 -3.89 13.41 21.07
N SER A 291 -4.68 13.17 22.13
CA SER A 291 -4.97 11.83 22.64
C SER A 291 -5.75 10.92 21.68
N VAL A 292 -6.32 11.47 20.61
CA VAL A 292 -6.97 10.65 19.57
C VAL A 292 -5.94 9.88 18.73
N VAL A 293 -4.69 10.39 18.66
CA VAL A 293 -3.63 9.76 17.87
C VAL A 293 -3.31 8.38 18.44
N GLU A 294 -3.61 7.35 17.64
CA GLU A 294 -3.47 5.95 18.04
C GLU A 294 -4.32 5.59 19.30
N SER A 295 -5.51 6.16 19.38
CA SER A 295 -6.46 5.80 20.44
C SER A 295 -6.88 4.34 20.34
N LYS A 296 -7.49 3.80 21.38
CA LYS A 296 -7.99 2.42 21.37
C LYS A 296 -9.03 2.20 20.27
N GLU A 297 -9.86 3.19 20.03
CA GLU A 297 -10.90 3.19 19.00
C GLU A 297 -10.25 3.17 17.60
N HIS A 298 -9.21 3.98 17.37
CA HIS A 298 -8.48 3.99 16.10
C HIS A 298 -7.75 2.68 15.84
N VAL A 299 -7.10 2.12 16.85
CA VAL A 299 -6.44 0.80 16.77
C VAL A 299 -7.46 -0.32 16.53
N ALA A 300 -8.66 -0.23 17.15
CA ALA A 300 -9.74 -1.19 16.89
C ALA A 300 -10.25 -1.11 15.43
N LYS A 301 -10.34 0.11 14.86
CA LYS A 301 -10.67 0.29 13.44
C LYS A 301 -9.57 -0.27 12.53
N ALA A 302 -8.30 -0.11 12.89
CA ALA A 302 -7.20 -0.74 12.13
C ALA A 302 -7.32 -2.27 12.13
N LEU A 303 -7.69 -2.89 13.24
CA LEU A 303 -7.98 -4.33 13.32
C LEU A 303 -9.18 -4.72 12.46
N GLU A 304 -10.28 -3.96 12.50
CA GLU A 304 -11.45 -4.20 11.66
C GLU A 304 -11.08 -4.20 10.19
N MET A 305 -10.35 -3.17 9.74
CA MET A 305 -9.94 -3.04 8.34
C MET A 305 -8.98 -4.16 7.93
N ALA A 306 -8.05 -4.54 8.80
CA ALA A 306 -7.15 -5.66 8.56
C ALA A 306 -7.92 -6.99 8.39
N ARG A 307 -8.91 -7.27 9.24
CA ARG A 307 -9.79 -8.45 9.11
C ARG A 307 -10.57 -8.44 7.79
N LYS A 308 -11.18 -7.30 7.44
CA LYS A 308 -11.98 -7.15 6.22
C LYS A 308 -11.15 -7.28 4.95
N SER A 309 -9.83 -7.00 5.00
CA SER A 309 -8.93 -7.08 3.85
C SER A 309 -8.45 -8.50 3.53
N MET A 310 -8.52 -9.45 4.47
CA MET A 310 -8.02 -10.81 4.30
C MET A 310 -8.78 -11.57 3.22
N VAL A 311 -8.04 -12.13 2.24
CA VAL A 311 -8.61 -12.88 1.11
C VAL A 311 -8.21 -14.35 1.20
N LEU A 312 -9.14 -15.22 1.49
CA LEU A 312 -8.90 -16.67 1.45
C LEU A 312 -8.92 -17.14 -0.01
N LEU A 313 -7.75 -17.44 -0.58
CA LEU A 313 -7.61 -17.84 -1.98
C LEU A 313 -7.97 -19.30 -2.22
N THR A 314 -7.49 -20.20 -1.34
CA THR A 314 -7.79 -21.63 -1.39
C THR A 314 -7.99 -22.17 0.04
N ASN A 315 -8.84 -23.20 0.19
CA ASN A 315 -9.05 -23.90 1.46
C ASN A 315 -9.49 -25.35 1.19
N LYS A 316 -8.53 -26.22 0.92
CA LYS A 316 -8.80 -27.64 0.59
C LYS A 316 -9.19 -28.40 1.84
N ASN A 317 -10.15 -29.30 1.68
CA ASN A 317 -10.61 -30.19 2.76
C ASN A 317 -11.01 -29.45 4.04
N HIS A 318 -11.39 -28.18 3.95
CA HIS A 318 -11.69 -27.33 5.10
C HIS A 318 -10.56 -27.31 6.12
N THR A 319 -9.29 -27.18 5.64
CA THR A 319 -8.09 -27.10 6.49
C THR A 319 -8.15 -25.92 7.45
N LEU A 320 -8.70 -24.80 6.98
CA LEU A 320 -9.02 -23.64 7.81
C LEU A 320 -10.52 -23.59 8.10
N PRO A 321 -10.93 -23.12 9.28
CA PRO A 321 -10.10 -22.66 10.38
C PRO A 321 -9.43 -23.81 11.13
N LEU A 322 -8.20 -23.57 11.66
CA LEU A 322 -7.51 -24.49 12.53
C LEU A 322 -8.20 -24.59 13.90
N SER A 323 -8.17 -25.77 14.48
CA SER A 323 -8.67 -25.95 15.84
C SER A 323 -7.75 -25.27 16.87
N LYS A 324 -8.32 -24.53 17.81
CA LYS A 324 -7.58 -23.97 18.96
C LYS A 324 -7.06 -25.06 19.94
N SER A 325 -7.49 -26.31 19.78
CA SER A 325 -6.97 -27.46 20.51
C SER A 325 -5.82 -28.18 19.81
N ILE A 326 -5.30 -27.62 18.71
CA ILE A 326 -4.10 -28.13 18.05
C ILE A 326 -2.91 -28.15 19.01
N ARG A 327 -2.13 -29.24 19.02
CA ARG A 327 -1.10 -29.44 20.05
C ARG A 327 0.22 -28.77 19.70
N LYS A 328 0.57 -28.73 18.41
CA LYS A 328 1.81 -28.13 17.95
C LYS A 328 1.61 -27.52 16.55
N VAL A 329 2.02 -26.28 16.41
CA VAL A 329 2.03 -25.55 15.13
C VAL A 329 3.45 -25.10 14.83
N ALA A 330 3.95 -25.36 13.62
CA ALA A 330 5.19 -24.76 13.12
C ALA A 330 4.87 -23.49 12.32
N VAL A 331 5.48 -22.39 12.70
CA VAL A 331 5.39 -21.10 12.00
C VAL A 331 6.74 -20.80 11.39
N LEU A 332 6.79 -20.62 10.08
CA LEU A 332 8.02 -20.38 9.32
C LEU A 332 7.82 -19.19 8.36
N GLY A 333 8.91 -18.74 7.78
CA GLY A 333 8.92 -17.76 6.70
C GLY A 333 9.39 -16.37 7.11
N PRO A 334 9.84 -15.58 6.11
CA PRO A 334 10.48 -14.30 6.35
C PRO A 334 9.54 -13.23 6.92
N ASN A 335 8.23 -13.30 6.61
CA ASN A 335 7.23 -12.34 7.06
C ASN A 335 6.63 -12.68 8.44
N ALA A 336 6.93 -13.85 9.02
CA ALA A 336 6.27 -14.31 10.24
C ALA A 336 6.46 -13.37 11.42
N ASN A 337 7.68 -12.86 11.61
CA ASN A 337 8.03 -11.96 12.72
C ASN A 337 8.64 -10.64 12.23
N ASP A 338 8.12 -10.11 11.12
CA ASP A 338 8.55 -8.84 10.54
C ASP A 338 7.47 -7.76 10.75
N SER A 339 7.75 -6.79 11.65
CA SER A 339 6.85 -5.67 11.91
C SER A 339 6.94 -4.58 10.83
N VAL A 340 8.09 -4.46 10.14
CA VAL A 340 8.27 -3.44 9.09
C VAL A 340 7.42 -3.79 7.88
N MET A 341 7.33 -5.08 7.52
CA MET A 341 6.44 -5.55 6.45
C MET A 341 4.99 -5.14 6.68
N LEU A 342 4.51 -5.14 7.92
CA LEU A 342 3.13 -4.76 8.25
C LEU A 342 2.80 -3.32 7.86
N TRP A 343 3.79 -2.43 7.92
CA TRP A 343 3.57 -0.99 7.74
C TRP A 343 3.57 -0.54 6.28
N ALA A 344 4.02 -1.39 5.37
CA ALA A 344 4.16 -1.04 3.95
C ALA A 344 5.03 0.22 3.71
N ASN A 345 4.60 1.14 2.83
CA ASN A 345 5.27 2.42 2.61
C ASN A 345 4.33 3.59 2.98
N TYR A 346 4.85 4.80 3.06
CA TYR A 346 4.09 6.01 3.43
C TYR A 346 3.32 5.85 4.75
N ASN A 347 3.99 5.30 5.76
CA ASN A 347 3.43 5.01 7.07
C ASN A 347 3.89 6.00 8.16
N GLY A 348 3.14 6.07 9.25
CA GLY A 348 3.58 6.58 10.54
C GLY A 348 4.25 5.49 11.38
N PHE A 349 4.66 5.81 12.61
CA PHE A 349 5.23 4.86 13.54
C PHE A 349 4.19 4.48 14.61
N PRO A 350 3.62 3.26 14.57
CA PRO A 350 2.69 2.84 15.61
C PRO A 350 3.45 2.50 16.91
N THR A 351 2.87 2.81 18.06
CA THR A 351 3.45 2.48 19.37
C THR A 351 3.60 0.97 19.55
N LYS A 352 2.69 0.20 18.97
CA LYS A 352 2.70 -1.26 19.01
C LYS A 352 2.17 -1.84 17.71
N SER A 353 2.94 -2.74 17.12
CA SER A 353 2.49 -3.64 16.07
C SER A 353 2.36 -5.06 16.61
N VAL A 354 1.48 -5.84 16.03
CA VAL A 354 1.34 -7.27 16.32
C VAL A 354 1.81 -8.04 15.09
N THR A 355 2.96 -8.71 15.19
CA THR A 355 3.46 -9.57 14.11
C THR A 355 2.56 -10.79 13.92
N ILE A 356 2.63 -11.43 12.76
CA ILE A 356 1.80 -12.62 12.48
C ILE A 356 2.14 -13.74 13.48
N LEU A 357 3.41 -13.90 13.81
CA LEU A 357 3.86 -14.84 14.83
C LEU A 357 3.26 -14.53 16.21
N GLU A 358 3.26 -13.27 16.65
CA GLU A 358 2.66 -12.85 17.91
C GLU A 358 1.14 -13.10 17.92
N GLY A 359 0.47 -12.76 16.82
CA GLY A 359 -0.96 -13.05 16.64
C GLY A 359 -1.28 -14.53 16.79
N ILE A 360 -0.52 -15.42 16.12
CA ILE A 360 -0.70 -16.87 16.23
C ILE A 360 -0.43 -17.36 17.67
N LYS A 361 0.66 -16.90 18.29
CA LYS A 361 0.99 -17.24 19.68
C LYS A 361 -0.11 -16.83 20.65
N SER A 362 -0.80 -15.70 20.41
CA SER A 362 -1.88 -15.23 21.28
C SER A 362 -3.12 -16.12 21.28
N LYS A 363 -3.29 -16.99 20.27
CA LYS A 363 -4.44 -17.91 20.14
C LYS A 363 -4.21 -19.28 20.78
N LEU A 364 -2.98 -19.61 21.11
CA LEU A 364 -2.58 -20.95 21.49
C LEU A 364 -1.88 -20.95 22.86
N PRO A 365 -1.93 -22.07 23.61
CA PRO A 365 -1.18 -22.20 24.85
C PRO A 365 0.33 -22.00 24.66
N GLU A 366 1.01 -21.52 25.69
CA GLU A 366 2.46 -21.37 25.68
C GLU A 366 3.15 -22.71 25.35
N GLY A 367 4.19 -22.68 24.53
CA GLY A 367 4.94 -23.86 24.08
C GLY A 367 4.32 -24.60 22.89
N THR A 368 3.11 -24.23 22.43
CA THR A 368 2.44 -24.87 21.28
C THR A 368 3.06 -24.45 19.94
N VAL A 369 3.64 -23.25 19.84
CA VAL A 369 4.18 -22.69 18.61
C VAL A 369 5.70 -22.91 18.54
N TYR A 370 6.14 -23.68 17.55
CA TYR A 370 7.53 -23.69 17.11
C TYR A 370 7.73 -22.61 16.05
N TYR A 371 8.78 -21.82 16.17
CA TYR A 371 9.13 -20.78 15.20
C TYR A 371 10.57 -20.91 14.74
N GLU A 372 10.76 -20.87 13.43
CA GLU A 372 12.05 -20.69 12.77
C GLU A 372 11.82 -19.87 11.49
N LYS A 373 12.68 -18.87 11.19
CA LYS A 373 12.56 -18.10 9.93
C LYS A 373 12.64 -19.03 8.72
N GLY A 374 13.53 -20.01 8.73
CA GLY A 374 13.68 -21.07 7.75
C GLY A 374 14.30 -20.64 6.43
N CYS A 375 13.85 -19.54 5.83
CA CYS A 375 14.43 -18.96 4.62
C CYS A 375 14.38 -17.42 4.65
N ASP A 376 15.11 -16.79 3.74
CA ASP A 376 15.05 -15.37 3.50
C ASP A 376 14.01 -15.05 2.41
N TYR A 377 13.84 -13.77 2.06
CA TYR A 377 12.94 -13.33 0.97
C TYR A 377 13.40 -13.85 -0.40
N VAL A 378 14.66 -13.58 -0.77
CA VAL A 378 15.24 -13.92 -2.09
C VAL A 378 16.60 -14.61 -2.00
N ASN A 379 17.34 -14.44 -0.89
CA ASN A 379 18.71 -14.95 -0.78
C ASN A 379 18.72 -16.45 -0.48
N THR A 380 19.66 -17.20 -1.09
CA THR A 380 19.89 -18.63 -0.81
C THR A 380 20.57 -18.87 0.52
N GLN A 381 21.12 -17.81 1.12
CA GLN A 381 21.72 -17.85 2.44
C GLN A 381 20.86 -17.13 3.46
N THR A 382 20.78 -17.67 4.67
CA THR A 382 20.11 -17.01 5.79
C THR A 382 21.03 -16.96 7.00
N VAL A 383 20.77 -16.02 7.90
CA VAL A 383 21.46 -15.91 9.17
C VAL A 383 20.73 -16.81 10.19
N PHE A 384 21.42 -17.80 10.69
CA PHE A 384 21.00 -18.52 11.88
C PHE A 384 21.34 -17.66 13.08
N SER A 385 20.34 -16.94 13.56
CA SER A 385 20.50 -15.93 14.59
C SER A 385 20.74 -16.55 15.96
N TYR A 386 21.69 -15.97 16.68
CA TYR A 386 21.96 -16.19 18.11
C TYR A 386 21.57 -14.97 18.95
N PHE A 387 20.70 -14.12 18.45
CA PHE A 387 20.24 -12.92 19.15
C PHE A 387 19.51 -13.27 20.47
N ASP A 388 18.94 -14.47 20.56
CA ASP A 388 18.36 -15.04 21.79
C ASP A 388 19.39 -15.28 22.91
N CYS A 389 20.67 -15.27 22.58
CA CYS A 389 21.79 -15.36 23.53
C CYS A 389 22.20 -14.00 24.07
N CYS A 390 21.51 -12.92 23.71
CA CYS A 390 21.75 -11.56 24.14
C CYS A 390 20.81 -11.17 25.27
N SER A 391 21.32 -10.47 26.29
CA SER A 391 20.50 -9.92 27.37
C SER A 391 21.06 -8.63 27.93
N TYR A 392 20.19 -7.73 28.35
CA TYR A 392 20.54 -6.50 29.09
C TYR A 392 19.78 -6.47 30.40
N ASN A 393 20.52 -6.45 31.52
CA ASN A 393 19.96 -6.50 32.88
C ASN A 393 18.91 -7.62 33.08
N GLY A 394 19.21 -8.83 32.60
CA GLY A 394 18.35 -9.99 32.70
C GLY A 394 17.17 -10.05 31.74
N LYS A 395 16.96 -9.00 30.92
CA LYS A 395 15.95 -8.98 29.88
C LYS A 395 16.58 -9.34 28.54
N LYS A 396 15.97 -10.30 27.80
CA LYS A 396 16.42 -10.77 26.50
C LYS A 396 16.57 -9.61 25.50
N GLY A 397 17.68 -9.56 24.75
CA GLY A 397 17.93 -8.61 23.68
C GLY A 397 18.76 -7.39 24.06
N PHE A 398 18.54 -6.28 23.36
CA PHE A 398 19.33 -5.04 23.48
C PHE A 398 18.50 -3.89 24.07
N LYS A 399 19.10 -3.13 25.00
CA LYS A 399 18.61 -1.81 25.36
C LYS A 399 19.07 -0.82 24.29
N ALA A 400 18.18 0.05 23.83
CA ALA A 400 18.47 1.14 22.93
C ALA A 400 18.27 2.51 23.61
N THR A 401 19.14 3.46 23.28
CA THR A 401 19.03 4.88 23.66
C THR A 401 19.22 5.72 22.40
N PHE A 402 18.33 6.67 22.15
CA PHE A 402 18.35 7.54 20.97
C PHE A 402 18.55 9.01 21.37
N TRP A 403 19.25 9.77 20.53
CA TRP A 403 19.46 11.22 20.68
C TRP A 403 19.14 11.94 19.37
N ASN A 404 18.59 13.15 19.45
CA ASN A 404 18.31 14.02 18.31
C ASN A 404 19.54 14.85 17.86
N ASN A 405 20.71 14.23 17.87
CA ASN A 405 21.99 14.72 17.37
C ASN A 405 22.87 13.53 16.94
N LYS A 406 23.96 13.77 16.19
CA LYS A 406 24.88 12.72 15.72
C LYS A 406 25.93 12.31 16.76
N GLU A 407 26.06 13.03 17.84
CA GLU A 407 27.16 12.92 18.81
C GLU A 407 26.89 11.97 19.98
N LEU A 408 25.72 11.32 20.05
CA LEU A 408 25.29 10.45 21.17
C LEU A 408 25.32 11.17 22.53
N LYS A 409 24.96 12.47 22.56
CA LYS A 409 25.11 13.34 23.72
C LYS A 409 23.80 14.01 24.15
N GLY A 410 23.78 14.45 25.41
CA GLY A 410 22.67 15.19 25.99
C GLY A 410 21.55 14.30 26.49
N GLU A 411 20.36 14.88 26.61
CA GLU A 411 19.16 14.15 27.03
C GLU A 411 18.70 13.19 25.96
N ALA A 412 18.32 11.98 26.36
CA ALA A 412 17.81 10.95 25.44
C ALA A 412 16.45 11.36 24.88
N ALA A 413 16.32 11.35 23.56
CA ALA A 413 15.06 11.58 22.86
C ALA A 413 14.07 10.43 23.02
N ALA A 414 14.61 9.20 23.08
CA ALA A 414 13.81 7.99 23.30
C ALA A 414 14.69 6.86 23.87
N THR A 415 14.05 5.89 24.52
CA THR A 415 14.68 4.63 24.93
C THR A 415 13.78 3.46 24.51
N GLY A 416 14.41 2.35 24.15
CA GLY A 416 13.70 1.14 23.71
C GLY A 416 14.39 -0.13 24.21
N HIS A 417 13.75 -1.27 23.99
CA HIS A 417 14.31 -2.58 24.22
C HIS A 417 13.87 -3.54 23.11
N PHE A 418 14.83 -4.17 22.43
CA PHE A 418 14.61 -5.01 21.27
C PHE A 418 15.08 -6.42 21.55
N SER A 419 14.17 -7.39 21.54
CA SER A 419 14.44 -8.82 21.83
C SER A 419 14.71 -9.64 20.58
N GLU A 420 14.57 -9.05 19.42
CA GLU A 420 14.79 -9.66 18.10
C GLU A 420 15.88 -8.88 17.34
N PRO A 421 16.50 -9.46 16.30
CA PRO A 421 17.47 -8.77 15.46
C PRO A 421 16.95 -7.39 15.00
N LEU A 422 17.84 -6.39 15.00
CA LEU A 422 17.44 -5.05 14.62
C LEU A 422 17.15 -5.00 13.10
N ASN A 423 16.03 -4.39 12.76
CA ASN A 423 15.63 -4.20 11.37
C ASN A 423 14.87 -2.86 11.28
N PHE A 424 15.63 -1.76 11.28
CA PHE A 424 15.09 -0.43 11.09
C PHE A 424 15.26 0.00 9.65
N GLY A 425 14.23 0.60 9.09
CA GLY A 425 14.29 1.28 7.82
C GLY A 425 13.23 2.36 7.81
N ASN A 426 13.58 3.58 7.42
CA ASN A 426 12.64 4.68 7.41
C ASN A 426 12.22 5.12 6.00
N GLY A 427 12.90 4.66 4.95
CA GLY A 427 12.67 5.14 3.59
C GLY A 427 12.62 6.67 3.48
N GLY A 428 13.35 7.38 4.36
CA GLY A 428 13.29 8.84 4.51
C GLY A 428 12.02 9.36 5.21
N ASN A 429 11.15 8.51 5.73
CA ASN A 429 9.78 8.92 6.03
C ASN A 429 9.18 8.44 7.37
N THR A 430 9.79 7.48 8.04
CA THR A 430 9.31 6.95 9.33
C THR A 430 10.40 7.08 10.39
N VAL A 431 10.08 7.62 11.55
CA VAL A 431 11.06 7.71 12.65
C VAL A 431 11.35 6.32 13.22
N PHE A 432 12.59 6.08 13.67
CA PHE A 432 12.97 4.82 14.31
C PHE A 432 12.23 4.56 15.64
N MET A 433 11.93 5.63 16.35
CA MET A 433 11.15 5.61 17.59
C MET A 433 10.37 6.91 17.74
N PRO A 434 9.20 6.92 18.40
CA PRO A 434 8.50 8.16 18.76
C PRO A 434 9.42 9.10 19.55
N GLY A 435 9.50 10.36 19.10
CA GLY A 435 10.38 11.38 19.70
C GLY A 435 11.75 11.50 19.03
N VAL A 436 12.14 10.53 18.18
CA VAL A 436 13.37 10.61 17.37
C VAL A 436 13.09 11.33 16.06
N LYS A 437 14.02 12.18 15.60
CA LYS A 437 13.92 12.88 14.31
C LYS A 437 14.12 11.90 13.16
N LEU A 438 13.68 12.30 11.96
CA LEU A 438 13.95 11.54 10.71
C LEU A 438 15.44 11.60 10.35
N ASN A 439 16.08 12.77 10.57
CA ASN A 439 17.47 13.03 10.24
C ASN A 439 18.19 13.64 11.44
N ASN A 440 19.51 13.61 11.40
CA ASN A 440 20.37 14.18 12.43
C ASN A 440 20.07 13.61 13.82
N PHE A 441 20.12 12.28 13.92
CA PHE A 441 19.95 11.55 15.17
C PHE A 441 21.00 10.45 15.31
N SER A 442 21.10 9.88 16.50
CA SER A 442 21.98 8.76 16.80
C SER A 442 21.36 7.78 17.76
N ALA A 443 21.89 6.57 17.80
CA ALA A 443 21.42 5.50 18.67
C ALA A 443 22.59 4.69 19.25
N ARG A 444 22.42 4.17 20.47
CA ARG A 444 23.32 3.19 21.10
C ARG A 444 22.49 2.01 21.53
N PHE A 445 22.93 0.80 21.13
CA PHE A 445 22.34 -0.48 21.50
C PHE A 445 23.32 -1.24 22.36
N GLU A 446 22.89 -1.68 23.54
CA GLU A 446 23.74 -2.32 24.55
C GLU A 446 23.18 -3.68 24.96
N SER A 447 24.06 -4.70 25.02
CA SER A 447 23.70 -6.05 25.47
C SER A 447 24.92 -6.81 25.99
N VAL A 448 24.65 -7.97 26.57
CA VAL A 448 25.66 -9.00 26.87
C VAL A 448 25.32 -10.23 26.05
N TYR A 449 26.20 -10.64 25.16
CA TYR A 449 26.11 -11.86 24.39
C TYR A 449 26.76 -13.01 25.13
N THR A 450 26.03 -14.09 25.41
CA THR A 450 26.51 -15.29 26.11
C THR A 450 26.27 -16.50 25.23
N PRO A 451 27.30 -16.97 24.48
CA PRO A 451 27.13 -18.07 23.53
C PRO A 451 26.83 -19.41 24.24
N LYS A 452 25.89 -20.18 23.69
CA LYS A 452 25.54 -21.53 24.14
C LYS A 452 26.58 -22.59 23.74
N GLU A 453 27.38 -22.31 22.71
CA GLU A 453 28.43 -23.16 22.17
C GLU A 453 29.67 -22.32 21.81
N SER A 454 30.86 -22.98 21.78
CA SER A 454 32.09 -22.33 21.30
C SER A 454 32.19 -22.46 19.79
N GLY A 455 32.65 -21.40 19.11
CA GLY A 455 32.82 -21.41 17.67
C GLY A 455 32.89 -20.01 17.08
N GLU A 456 33.07 -19.91 15.76
CA GLU A 456 33.02 -18.65 15.05
C GLU A 456 31.56 -18.14 14.95
N VAL A 457 31.34 -16.88 15.30
CA VAL A 457 30.08 -16.17 15.16
C VAL A 457 30.32 -14.84 14.48
N SER A 458 29.39 -14.41 13.66
CA SER A 458 29.45 -13.14 12.92
C SER A 458 28.49 -12.12 13.55
N PHE A 459 28.97 -10.90 13.75
CA PHE A 459 28.17 -9.72 14.00
C PHE A 459 27.94 -9.05 12.64
N ILE A 460 26.71 -9.10 12.16
CA ILE A 460 26.33 -8.66 10.82
C ILE A 460 25.62 -7.32 10.96
N ILE A 461 26.17 -6.27 10.32
CA ILE A 461 25.72 -4.90 10.42
C ILE A 461 25.44 -4.41 9.00
N SER A 462 24.28 -3.80 8.77
CA SER A 462 24.02 -2.99 7.58
C SER A 462 23.46 -1.66 8.05
N ALA A 463 24.12 -0.57 7.73
CA ALA A 463 23.75 0.76 8.20
C ALA A 463 23.91 1.79 7.08
N ASP A 464 22.98 2.67 7.00
CA ASP A 464 22.94 3.96 6.32
C ASP A 464 22.68 4.99 7.43
N ASP A 465 23.50 5.85 7.70
CA ASP A 465 24.84 6.26 7.55
C ASP A 465 25.86 5.46 8.40
N GLY A 466 26.39 6.09 9.47
CA GLY A 466 27.54 5.59 10.22
C GLY A 466 27.21 4.59 11.31
N SER A 467 28.02 3.55 11.42
CA SER A 467 27.93 2.56 12.49
C SER A 467 29.29 2.13 13.02
N ARG A 468 29.33 1.71 14.29
CA ARG A 468 30.53 1.13 14.91
C ARG A 468 30.16 0.14 16.01
N LEU A 469 30.98 -0.89 16.14
CA LEU A 469 30.77 -2.01 17.06
C LEU A 469 31.90 -2.08 18.09
N PHE A 470 31.50 -2.23 19.35
CA PHE A 470 32.45 -2.47 20.45
C PHE A 470 32.14 -3.82 21.09
N ILE A 471 33.19 -4.60 21.35
CA ILE A 471 33.11 -5.84 22.14
C ILE A 471 34.07 -5.73 23.31
N ASP A 472 33.56 -5.91 24.54
CA ASP A 472 34.30 -5.73 25.79
C ASP A 472 35.01 -4.38 25.89
N GLY A 473 34.39 -3.32 25.35
CA GLY A 473 34.90 -1.94 25.33
C GLY A 473 35.94 -1.66 24.25
N LYS A 474 36.35 -2.67 23.47
CA LYS A 474 37.25 -2.49 22.32
C LYS A 474 36.42 -2.23 21.05
N GLU A 475 36.74 -1.17 20.29
CA GLU A 475 36.19 -0.96 18.96
C GLU A 475 36.74 -2.03 18.02
N VAL A 476 35.86 -2.87 17.48
CA VAL A 476 36.20 -3.99 16.62
C VAL A 476 35.78 -3.76 15.18
N TYR A 477 34.90 -2.82 14.96
CA TYR A 477 34.46 -2.36 13.65
C TYR A 477 34.05 -0.88 13.73
N SER A 478 34.37 -0.09 12.72
CA SER A 478 33.98 1.30 12.60
C SER A 478 33.84 1.69 11.12
N ASP A 479 32.68 2.21 10.77
CA ASP A 479 32.34 2.89 9.53
C ASP A 479 31.55 4.14 9.93
N TRP A 480 32.27 5.17 10.47
CA TRP A 480 31.66 6.34 11.10
C TRP A 480 31.69 7.55 10.19
N HIS A 481 31.01 7.42 9.04
CA HIS A 481 30.86 8.50 8.04
C HIS A 481 29.49 8.41 7.36
N ASP A 482 29.07 9.53 6.74
CA ASP A 482 27.84 9.59 5.97
C ASP A 482 27.98 8.73 4.70
N GLY A 483 27.03 7.85 4.39
CA GLY A 483 27.08 7.02 3.19
C GLY A 483 25.95 5.99 3.11
N PRO A 484 25.74 5.41 1.92
CA PRO A 484 24.66 4.48 1.68
C PRO A 484 24.79 3.19 2.47
N ALA A 485 23.67 2.51 2.68
CA ALA A 485 23.64 1.24 3.40
C ALA A 485 24.62 0.21 2.83
N LYS A 486 25.49 -0.33 3.68
CA LYS A 486 26.47 -1.33 3.34
C LYS A 486 26.51 -2.42 4.38
N GLU A 487 26.42 -3.69 3.93
CA GLU A 487 26.57 -4.84 4.85
C GLU A 487 28.05 -5.02 5.19
N GLN A 488 28.31 -5.13 6.49
CA GLN A 488 29.63 -5.40 7.07
C GLN A 488 29.53 -6.56 8.06
N MET A 489 30.63 -7.26 8.27
CA MET A 489 30.66 -8.43 9.12
C MET A 489 31.94 -8.43 9.98
N TYR A 490 31.77 -8.52 11.30
CA TYR A 490 32.84 -8.78 12.24
C TYR A 490 32.73 -10.23 12.76
N ARG A 491 33.81 -11.01 12.72
CA ARG A 491 33.86 -12.39 13.18
C ARG A 491 34.54 -12.51 14.53
N LEU A 492 33.93 -13.25 15.42
CA LEU A 492 34.41 -13.53 16.77
C LEU A 492 34.48 -15.05 16.99
N ASN A 493 35.62 -15.57 17.44
CA ASN A 493 35.70 -16.93 18.00
C ASN A 493 35.13 -16.89 19.41
N ALA A 494 33.87 -17.19 19.55
CA ALA A 494 33.13 -17.13 20.81
C ALA A 494 33.40 -18.37 21.64
N VAL A 495 33.48 -18.19 22.97
CA VAL A 495 33.67 -19.27 23.94
C VAL A 495 32.39 -19.48 24.72
N LYS A 496 31.90 -20.73 24.76
CA LYS A 496 30.69 -21.13 25.47
C LYS A 496 30.63 -20.54 26.89
N GLY A 497 29.54 -19.88 27.25
CA GLY A 497 29.27 -19.34 28.56
C GLY A 497 30.09 -18.10 28.96
N LYS A 498 31.00 -17.62 28.08
CA LYS A 498 31.72 -16.36 28.30
C LYS A 498 30.79 -15.20 27.94
N ASN A 499 30.72 -14.22 28.85
CA ASN A 499 29.96 -13.00 28.61
C ASN A 499 30.78 -12.01 27.75
N TYR A 500 30.23 -11.54 26.65
CA TYR A 500 30.80 -10.50 25.82
C TYR A 500 29.90 -9.27 25.88
N LYS A 501 30.44 -8.15 26.39
CA LYS A 501 29.70 -6.87 26.38
C LYS A 501 29.69 -6.31 24.96
N VAL A 502 28.49 -6.20 24.35
CA VAL A 502 28.29 -5.73 22.99
C VAL A 502 27.67 -4.35 23.03
N VAL A 503 28.27 -3.41 22.31
CA VAL A 503 27.72 -2.06 22.09
C VAL A 503 27.76 -1.76 20.59
N LEU A 504 26.60 -1.52 20.00
CA LEU A 504 26.48 -1.00 18.63
C LEU A 504 26.08 0.48 18.72
N GLU A 505 26.81 1.33 18.03
CA GLU A 505 26.47 2.74 17.89
C GLU A 505 26.14 3.05 16.42
N TYR A 506 25.21 3.95 16.22
CA TYR A 506 24.68 4.34 14.93
C TYR A 506 24.40 5.84 14.89
N PHE A 507 24.59 6.49 13.75
CA PHE A 507 24.03 7.82 13.51
C PHE A 507 23.45 7.93 12.10
N GLN A 508 22.49 8.84 11.97
CA GLN A 508 21.85 9.28 10.72
C GLN A 508 22.10 10.78 10.53
N ALA A 509 22.65 11.14 9.37
CA ALA A 509 22.85 12.53 8.96
C ALA A 509 21.64 13.06 8.20
N GLY A 510 21.28 12.42 7.07
CA GLY A 510 20.16 12.86 6.23
C GLY A 510 19.80 11.81 5.18
N GLY A 511 18.66 12.02 4.52
CA GLY A 511 18.13 11.07 3.54
C GLY A 511 17.41 9.90 4.19
N GLU A 512 17.49 8.74 3.57
CA GLU A 512 16.94 7.50 4.11
C GLU A 512 17.81 6.97 5.24
N ALA A 513 17.22 6.42 6.27
CA ALA A 513 17.92 5.76 7.36
C ALA A 513 17.65 4.27 7.36
N SER A 514 18.67 3.46 7.52
CA SER A 514 18.51 2.04 7.76
C SER A 514 19.56 1.49 8.73
N LEU A 515 19.13 0.57 9.59
CA LEU A 515 20.01 -0.16 10.48
C LEU A 515 19.52 -1.59 10.63
N LYS A 516 20.29 -2.55 10.14
CA LYS A 516 20.09 -3.98 10.39
C LYS A 516 21.25 -4.51 11.20
N PHE A 517 20.93 -5.32 12.21
CA PHE A 517 21.97 -5.94 13.04
C PHE A 517 21.51 -7.28 13.56
N ASP A 518 22.36 -8.29 13.37
CA ASP A 518 22.18 -9.62 13.92
C ASP A 518 23.52 -10.22 14.37
N ILE A 519 23.44 -11.21 15.25
CA ILE A 519 24.57 -12.03 15.71
C ILE A 519 24.25 -13.47 15.33
N GLY A 520 25.07 -14.09 14.47
CA GLY A 520 24.74 -15.43 13.99
C GLY A 520 25.76 -16.00 13.01
N ILE A 521 25.37 -17.05 12.35
CA ILE A 521 26.17 -17.71 11.31
C ILE A 521 25.37 -17.64 9.99
N LYS A 522 25.98 -17.09 8.94
CA LYS A 522 25.40 -17.08 7.60
C LYS A 522 25.66 -18.43 6.93
N LYS A 523 24.62 -19.14 6.56
CA LYS A 523 24.67 -20.46 5.95
C LYS A 523 23.70 -20.57 4.78
N GLU A 524 24.01 -21.47 3.85
CA GLU A 524 23.04 -21.89 2.82
C GLU A 524 21.80 -22.50 3.49
N ILE A 525 20.65 -22.23 2.91
CA ILE A 525 19.36 -22.76 3.40
C ILE A 525 19.34 -24.29 3.22
N ASN A 526 19.19 -25.01 4.33
CA ASN A 526 18.96 -26.45 4.31
C ASN A 526 17.45 -26.73 4.41
N TYR A 527 16.77 -26.69 3.26
CA TYR A 527 15.32 -26.88 3.18
C TYR A 527 14.84 -28.17 3.86
N LYS A 528 15.64 -29.27 3.73
CA LYS A 528 15.28 -30.55 4.34
C LYS A 528 15.36 -30.50 5.87
N GLU A 529 16.38 -29.91 6.42
CA GLU A 529 16.54 -29.81 7.90
C GLU A 529 15.40 -28.97 8.50
N VAL A 530 15.04 -27.85 7.86
CA VAL A 530 13.92 -27.00 8.29
C VAL A 530 12.60 -27.77 8.21
N ALA A 531 12.38 -28.50 7.11
CA ALA A 531 11.17 -29.29 6.92
C ALA A 531 11.07 -30.46 7.93
N ASP A 532 12.18 -31.15 8.22
CA ASP A 532 12.21 -32.24 9.20
C ASP A 532 11.81 -31.74 10.62
N LYS A 533 12.30 -30.57 11.03
CA LYS A 533 11.90 -29.95 12.31
C LYS A 533 10.43 -29.55 12.31
N ALA A 534 9.95 -28.96 11.21
CA ALA A 534 8.56 -28.57 11.06
C ALA A 534 7.60 -29.77 11.03
N ALA A 535 8.04 -30.94 10.57
CA ALA A 535 7.26 -32.18 10.50
C ALA A 535 6.83 -32.71 11.89
N GLU A 536 7.44 -32.24 12.97
CA GLU A 536 7.00 -32.56 14.33
C GLU A 536 5.66 -31.90 14.71
N ALA A 537 5.23 -30.88 13.96
CA ALA A 537 3.98 -30.17 14.21
C ALA A 537 2.77 -30.91 13.59
N ASP A 538 1.58 -30.56 14.09
CA ASP A 538 0.31 -31.06 13.55
C ASP A 538 -0.09 -30.29 12.29
N ALA A 539 0.31 -29.00 12.17
CA ALA A 539 0.16 -28.16 10.99
C ALA A 539 1.34 -27.18 10.86
N ILE A 540 1.61 -26.78 9.62
CA ILE A 540 2.69 -25.85 9.26
C ILE A 540 2.05 -24.59 8.66
N ILE A 541 2.42 -23.44 9.21
CA ILE A 541 2.04 -22.12 8.68
C ILE A 541 3.31 -21.48 8.15
N PHE A 542 3.40 -21.31 6.84
CA PHE A 542 4.46 -20.56 6.19
C PHE A 542 3.96 -19.14 5.90
N VAL A 543 4.64 -18.13 6.43
CA VAL A 543 4.32 -16.72 6.26
C VAL A 543 5.40 -16.10 5.38
N GLY A 544 5.05 -15.83 4.15
CA GLY A 544 6.02 -15.41 3.13
C GLY A 544 5.38 -14.55 2.04
N GLY A 545 6.11 -14.36 0.97
CA GLY A 545 5.74 -13.50 -0.14
C GLY A 545 6.75 -12.38 -0.36
N LEU A 546 6.30 -11.15 -0.35
CA LEU A 546 7.11 -9.97 -0.63
C LEU A 546 7.29 -9.09 0.62
N SER A 547 7.96 -7.96 0.43
CA SER A 547 8.17 -6.95 1.47
C SER A 547 8.19 -5.57 0.83
N PRO A 548 7.74 -4.51 1.51
CA PRO A 548 7.91 -3.13 1.08
C PRO A 548 9.39 -2.70 0.97
N THR A 549 10.32 -3.54 1.43
CA THR A 549 11.77 -3.35 1.22
C THR A 549 12.28 -3.91 -0.10
N LEU A 550 11.42 -4.59 -0.87
CA LEU A 550 11.72 -5.20 -2.17
C LEU A 550 10.95 -4.54 -3.31
N GLU A 551 9.67 -4.21 -3.07
CA GLU A 551 8.81 -3.53 -4.03
C GLU A 551 8.36 -2.16 -3.50
N GLY A 552 8.30 -1.15 -4.36
CA GLY A 552 7.93 0.21 -3.98
C GLY A 552 8.47 1.26 -4.94
N GLU A 553 8.48 2.50 -4.50
CA GLU A 553 8.86 3.67 -5.29
C GLU A 553 10.37 3.78 -5.44
N GLU A 554 10.86 3.65 -6.68
CA GLU A 554 12.26 3.93 -7.10
C GLU A 554 13.35 3.48 -6.10
N MET A 555 13.22 2.26 -5.61
CA MET A 555 14.10 1.73 -4.58
C MET A 555 15.48 1.34 -5.16
N PRO A 556 16.57 1.44 -4.37
CA PRO A 556 17.88 0.96 -4.77
C PRO A 556 18.00 -0.57 -4.68
N VAL A 557 17.01 -1.30 -5.26
CA VAL A 557 16.93 -2.76 -5.25
C VAL A 557 17.25 -3.30 -6.62
N ASP A 558 18.26 -4.20 -6.68
CA ASP A 558 18.62 -4.97 -7.86
C ASP A 558 18.94 -6.39 -7.41
N LEU A 559 17.89 -7.21 -7.35
CA LEU A 559 17.90 -8.60 -6.87
C LEU A 559 17.17 -9.49 -7.88
N PRO A 560 17.39 -10.81 -7.86
CA PRO A 560 16.62 -11.71 -8.72
C PRO A 560 15.12 -11.52 -8.59
N GLY A 561 14.46 -11.13 -9.67
CA GLY A 561 13.02 -10.83 -9.71
C GLY A 561 12.64 -9.38 -9.41
N PHE A 562 13.60 -8.48 -9.08
CA PHE A 562 13.35 -7.09 -8.70
C PHE A 562 14.32 -6.13 -9.37
N ARG A 563 13.85 -4.94 -9.74
CA ARG A 563 14.65 -3.85 -10.31
C ARG A 563 14.07 -2.50 -9.92
N LYS A 564 14.83 -1.69 -9.18
CA LYS A 564 14.46 -0.31 -8.83
C LYS A 564 13.10 -0.16 -8.11
N GLY A 565 12.68 -1.20 -7.41
CA GLY A 565 11.38 -1.23 -6.74
C GLY A 565 10.28 -1.94 -7.53
N ASP A 566 10.43 -2.11 -8.84
CA ASP A 566 9.54 -2.94 -9.65
C ASP A 566 9.95 -4.41 -9.63
N ARG A 567 9.03 -5.25 -10.04
CA ARG A 567 9.29 -6.67 -10.31
C ARG A 567 9.65 -6.89 -11.77
N THR A 568 10.58 -7.82 -12.04
CA THR A 568 10.92 -8.24 -13.41
C THR A 568 10.09 -9.44 -13.87
N ASN A 569 9.52 -10.19 -12.94
CA ASN A 569 8.55 -11.27 -13.14
C ASN A 569 7.58 -11.30 -11.95
N ILE A 570 6.51 -12.10 -12.03
CA ILE A 570 5.53 -12.23 -10.95
C ILE A 570 5.65 -13.55 -10.15
N ASP A 571 6.74 -14.27 -10.32
CA ASP A 571 6.95 -15.53 -9.62
C ASP A 571 7.15 -15.33 -8.12
N LEU A 572 6.73 -16.30 -7.32
CA LEU A 572 7.15 -16.37 -5.93
C LEU A 572 8.69 -16.52 -5.87
N PRO A 573 9.41 -15.77 -5.04
CA PRO A 573 10.85 -15.91 -4.94
C PRO A 573 11.28 -17.37 -4.77
N HIS A 574 12.26 -17.81 -5.56
CA HIS A 574 12.65 -19.22 -5.70
C HIS A 574 12.94 -19.91 -4.36
N VAL A 575 13.60 -19.22 -3.43
CA VAL A 575 13.93 -19.78 -2.11
C VAL A 575 12.70 -20.10 -1.28
N GLN A 576 11.64 -19.33 -1.42
CA GLN A 576 10.36 -19.56 -0.73
C GLN A 576 9.57 -20.69 -1.40
N ALA A 577 9.55 -20.73 -2.74
CA ALA A 577 8.92 -21.82 -3.49
C ALA A 577 9.56 -23.18 -3.15
N GLU A 578 10.90 -23.26 -3.08
CA GLU A 578 11.60 -24.50 -2.69
C GLU A 578 11.34 -24.87 -1.22
N MET A 579 11.24 -23.88 -0.31
CA MET A 579 10.85 -24.13 1.06
C MET A 579 9.44 -24.73 1.15
N LEU A 580 8.44 -24.13 0.48
CA LEU A 580 7.06 -24.64 0.45
C LEU A 580 6.99 -26.07 -0.11
N LYS A 581 7.76 -26.37 -1.17
CA LYS A 581 7.87 -27.74 -1.71
C LYS A 581 8.47 -28.72 -0.70
N ALA A 582 9.49 -28.30 0.06
CA ALA A 582 10.10 -29.13 1.10
C ALA A 582 9.12 -29.37 2.25
N LEU A 583 8.42 -28.34 2.71
CA LEU A 583 7.41 -28.44 3.76
C LEU A 583 6.26 -29.36 3.35
N LYS A 584 5.78 -29.26 2.11
CA LYS A 584 4.68 -30.16 1.63
C LYS A 584 5.08 -31.63 1.59
N LYS A 585 6.37 -31.95 1.33
CA LYS A 585 6.88 -33.33 1.39
C LYS A 585 6.80 -33.96 2.77
N THR A 586 6.61 -33.19 3.84
CA THR A 586 6.42 -33.73 5.21
C THR A 586 5.10 -34.48 5.39
N GLY A 587 4.14 -34.30 4.46
CA GLY A 587 2.79 -34.88 4.57
C GLY A 587 1.87 -34.16 5.56
N LYS A 588 2.32 -33.07 6.18
CA LYS A 588 1.51 -32.25 7.09
C LYS A 588 0.65 -31.25 6.31
N PRO A 589 -0.46 -30.77 6.87
CA PRO A 589 -1.16 -29.62 6.33
C PRO A 589 -0.23 -28.42 6.29
N VAL A 590 -0.12 -27.76 5.11
CA VAL A 590 0.69 -26.57 4.89
C VAL A 590 -0.24 -25.41 4.50
N ILE A 591 -0.29 -24.39 5.35
CA ILE A 591 -1.03 -23.17 5.16
C ILE A 591 -0.03 -22.08 4.75
N PHE A 592 -0.27 -21.42 3.62
CA PHE A 592 0.53 -20.29 3.19
C PHE A 592 -0.20 -18.98 3.48
N VAL A 593 0.34 -18.19 4.40
CA VAL A 593 -0.05 -16.80 4.61
C VAL A 593 0.82 -15.94 3.70
N LEU A 594 0.23 -15.46 2.63
CA LEU A 594 0.89 -14.66 1.62
C LEU A 594 0.82 -13.18 2.02
N CYS A 595 1.97 -12.52 2.08
CA CYS A 595 2.09 -11.09 2.29
C CYS A 595 2.67 -10.47 1.02
N SER A 596 1.91 -9.64 0.34
CA SER A 596 2.36 -8.98 -0.90
C SER A 596 1.55 -7.72 -1.19
N GLY A 597 2.13 -6.78 -1.93
CA GLY A 597 1.43 -5.63 -2.48
C GLY A 597 0.99 -5.85 -3.93
N SER A 598 1.32 -7.01 -4.51
CA SER A 598 1.17 -7.32 -5.92
C SER A 598 0.74 -8.77 -6.16
N THR A 599 0.26 -9.05 -7.37
CA THR A 599 -0.03 -10.42 -7.82
C THR A 599 1.24 -11.27 -7.85
N LEU A 600 1.14 -12.51 -7.35
CA LEU A 600 2.13 -13.56 -7.56
C LEU A 600 1.56 -14.71 -8.39
N ALA A 601 2.39 -15.27 -9.28
CA ALA A 601 2.09 -16.52 -9.95
C ALA A 601 2.34 -17.69 -8.99
N LEU A 602 1.28 -18.35 -8.58
CA LEU A 602 1.28 -19.41 -7.56
C LEU A 602 0.63 -20.71 -8.07
N PRO A 603 0.89 -21.17 -9.32
CA PRO A 603 0.17 -22.32 -9.86
C PRO A 603 0.44 -23.61 -9.09
N TRP A 604 1.70 -23.84 -8.68
CA TRP A 604 2.05 -25.02 -7.90
C TRP A 604 1.48 -24.93 -6.47
N GLU A 605 1.55 -23.78 -5.83
CA GLU A 605 1.05 -23.53 -4.49
C GLU A 605 -0.48 -23.70 -4.43
N ALA A 606 -1.19 -23.15 -5.40
CA ALA A 606 -2.64 -23.30 -5.52
C ALA A 606 -3.06 -24.77 -5.71
N GLU A 607 -2.27 -25.58 -6.43
CA GLU A 607 -2.56 -26.99 -6.65
C GLU A 607 -2.16 -27.87 -5.45
N ASN A 608 -1.09 -27.56 -4.73
CA ASN A 608 -0.48 -28.48 -3.78
C ASN A 608 -0.68 -28.13 -2.31
N LEU A 609 -0.79 -26.84 -1.95
CA LEU A 609 -0.96 -26.42 -0.56
C LEU A 609 -2.41 -26.62 -0.08
N ASP A 610 -2.58 -26.73 1.24
CA ASP A 610 -3.88 -27.02 1.84
C ASP A 610 -4.75 -25.77 1.99
N ALA A 611 -4.13 -24.61 2.26
CA ALA A 611 -4.80 -23.31 2.22
C ALA A 611 -3.82 -22.19 1.87
N ILE A 612 -4.33 -21.14 1.23
CA ILE A 612 -3.60 -19.90 0.94
C ILE A 612 -4.47 -18.73 1.38
N LEU A 613 -3.92 -17.89 2.25
CA LEU A 613 -4.54 -16.67 2.74
C LEU A 613 -3.69 -15.46 2.30
N GLU A 614 -4.23 -14.60 1.44
CA GLU A 614 -3.61 -13.33 1.10
C GLU A 614 -3.90 -12.30 2.20
N ALA A 615 -2.85 -11.82 2.82
CA ALA A 615 -2.90 -10.87 3.92
C ALA A 615 -2.48 -9.45 3.51
N TRP A 616 -1.93 -9.25 2.33
CA TRP A 616 -1.40 -7.97 1.85
C TRP A 616 -0.28 -7.45 2.76
N TYR A 617 -0.24 -6.13 2.97
CA TYR A 617 0.49 -5.45 4.05
C TYR A 617 -0.55 -4.91 5.03
N PRO A 618 -0.85 -5.63 6.10
CA PRO A 618 -2.13 -5.51 6.82
C PRO A 618 -2.17 -4.48 7.94
N GLY A 619 -1.15 -3.61 8.06
CA GLY A 619 -1.10 -2.60 9.11
C GLY A 619 -0.72 -3.13 10.49
N GLN A 620 -0.73 -2.24 11.49
CA GLN A 620 -0.22 -2.52 12.85
C GLN A 620 -0.92 -3.68 13.58
N GLN A 621 -2.16 -4.02 13.21
CA GLN A 621 -2.94 -5.12 13.80
C GLN A 621 -2.99 -6.37 12.91
N GLY A 622 -2.14 -6.43 11.88
CA GLY A 622 -2.13 -7.50 10.89
C GLY A 622 -1.97 -8.89 11.49
N GLY A 623 -1.10 -9.06 12.47
CA GLY A 623 -0.92 -10.36 13.12
C GLY A 623 -2.17 -10.84 13.86
N THR A 624 -2.88 -9.94 14.54
CA THR A 624 -4.16 -10.27 15.18
C THR A 624 -5.19 -10.69 14.14
N ALA A 625 -5.33 -9.93 13.03
CA ALA A 625 -6.28 -10.22 11.97
C ALA A 625 -6.02 -11.56 11.28
N VAL A 626 -4.77 -11.84 10.92
CA VAL A 626 -4.37 -13.13 10.35
C VAL A 626 -4.70 -14.28 11.29
N ALA A 627 -4.35 -14.16 12.57
CA ALA A 627 -4.64 -15.20 13.56
C ALA A 627 -6.15 -15.41 13.76
N ASP A 628 -6.94 -14.33 13.74
CA ASP A 628 -8.41 -14.44 13.85
C ASP A 628 -9.00 -15.23 12.68
N VAL A 629 -8.50 -15.04 11.47
CA VAL A 629 -8.90 -15.84 10.31
C VAL A 629 -8.42 -17.27 10.46
N LEU A 630 -7.13 -17.50 10.74
CA LEU A 630 -6.55 -18.85 10.84
C LEU A 630 -7.27 -19.73 11.86
N PHE A 631 -7.76 -19.17 12.96
CA PHE A 631 -8.43 -19.90 14.05
C PHE A 631 -9.94 -19.70 14.13
N GLY A 632 -10.55 -19.06 13.12
CA GLY A 632 -12.00 -18.95 12.96
C GLY A 632 -12.68 -17.92 13.86
N ASP A 633 -11.95 -16.99 14.47
CA ASP A 633 -12.53 -15.86 15.22
C ASP A 633 -13.09 -14.80 14.26
N TYR A 634 -12.67 -14.84 13.00
CA TYR A 634 -13.21 -14.02 11.93
C TYR A 634 -13.39 -14.88 10.66
N ASN A 635 -14.56 -14.79 10.04
CA ASN A 635 -14.85 -15.46 8.77
C ASN A 635 -14.38 -14.55 7.62
N PRO A 636 -13.36 -14.93 6.80
CA PRO A 636 -12.82 -14.07 5.77
C PRO A 636 -13.85 -13.76 4.70
N ALA A 637 -13.83 -12.51 4.23
CA ALA A 637 -14.75 -12.03 3.19
C ALA A 637 -14.11 -10.96 2.29
N GLY A 638 -12.78 -10.79 2.34
CA GLY A 638 -12.05 -9.97 1.40
C GLY A 638 -12.13 -10.54 -0.02
N ARG A 639 -11.96 -9.69 -1.01
CA ARG A 639 -11.98 -10.05 -2.44
C ARG A 639 -10.78 -9.45 -3.15
N LEU A 640 -10.22 -10.16 -4.12
CA LEU A 640 -9.09 -9.68 -4.89
C LEU A 640 -9.45 -8.43 -5.71
N PRO A 641 -8.77 -7.29 -5.49
CA PRO A 641 -8.91 -6.12 -6.37
C PRO A 641 -8.05 -6.20 -7.62
N LEU A 642 -7.42 -7.35 -7.85
CA LEU A 642 -6.49 -7.67 -8.95
C LEU A 642 -6.76 -9.05 -9.50
N THR A 643 -6.47 -9.23 -10.79
CA THR A 643 -6.36 -10.55 -11.42
C THR A 643 -5.01 -11.19 -11.04
N PHE A 644 -5.03 -12.40 -10.51
CA PHE A 644 -3.83 -13.22 -10.33
C PHE A 644 -3.59 -14.07 -11.57
N TYR A 645 -2.49 -13.83 -12.25
CA TYR A 645 -2.07 -14.57 -13.44
C TYR A 645 -1.33 -15.86 -13.07
N ALA A 646 -1.36 -16.84 -13.96
CA ALA A 646 -0.68 -18.11 -13.71
C ALA A 646 0.83 -18.06 -14.02
N SER A 647 1.26 -17.13 -14.87
CA SER A 647 2.64 -16.97 -15.32
C SER A 647 2.92 -15.53 -15.73
N SER A 648 4.20 -15.13 -15.67
CA SER A 648 4.68 -13.89 -16.26
C SER A 648 4.48 -13.84 -17.79
N ASP A 649 4.39 -15.01 -18.45
CA ASP A 649 4.14 -15.13 -19.90
C ASP A 649 2.73 -14.68 -20.29
N ASP A 650 1.81 -14.59 -19.35
CA ASP A 650 0.46 -14.05 -19.57
C ASP A 650 0.44 -12.53 -19.72
N LEU A 651 1.53 -11.83 -19.34
CA LEU A 651 1.60 -10.39 -19.30
C LEU A 651 2.19 -9.82 -20.59
N PRO A 652 1.58 -8.77 -21.18
CA PRO A 652 2.20 -7.96 -22.22
C PRO A 652 3.48 -7.25 -21.74
N ASP A 653 4.18 -6.59 -22.66
CA ASP A 653 5.34 -5.76 -22.31
C ASP A 653 4.97 -4.73 -21.25
N PHE A 654 5.82 -4.55 -20.23
CA PHE A 654 5.51 -3.65 -19.12
C PHE A 654 5.42 -2.18 -19.55
N GLU A 655 6.19 -1.76 -20.54
CA GLU A 655 6.17 -0.39 -21.07
C GLU A 655 5.02 -0.14 -22.05
N ASP A 656 4.32 -1.19 -22.50
CA ASP A 656 3.13 -1.05 -23.33
C ASP A 656 1.90 -0.72 -22.46
N TYR A 657 1.33 0.45 -22.66
CA TYR A 657 0.17 0.96 -21.92
C TYR A 657 -1.17 0.65 -22.58
N ASP A 658 -1.20 -0.07 -23.70
CA ASP A 658 -2.43 -0.62 -24.27
C ASP A 658 -3.05 -1.63 -23.29
N MET A 659 -4.36 -1.55 -23.11
CA MET A 659 -5.08 -2.41 -22.16
C MET A 659 -5.39 -3.79 -22.70
N SER A 660 -5.08 -4.09 -23.94
CA SER A 660 -5.30 -5.40 -24.54
C SER A 660 -4.62 -6.51 -23.74
N ASN A 661 -5.37 -7.56 -23.44
CA ASN A 661 -4.94 -8.72 -22.67
C ASN A 661 -4.45 -8.40 -21.23
N ARG A 662 -4.92 -7.29 -20.65
CA ARG A 662 -4.63 -6.89 -19.27
C ARG A 662 -5.90 -6.88 -18.45
N THR A 663 -5.77 -7.13 -17.16
CA THR A 663 -6.85 -7.09 -16.14
C THR A 663 -8.03 -8.02 -16.50
N TYR A 664 -8.96 -8.25 -15.58
CA TYR A 664 -10.16 -9.05 -15.85
C TYR A 664 -11.03 -8.48 -16.99
N ARG A 665 -10.81 -7.19 -17.33
CA ARG A 665 -11.59 -6.50 -18.38
C ARG A 665 -11.21 -6.94 -19.78
N TYR A 666 -9.95 -7.30 -20.04
CA TYR A 666 -9.43 -7.61 -21.38
C TYR A 666 -8.62 -8.89 -21.45
N PHE A 667 -8.21 -9.50 -20.32
CA PHE A 667 -7.44 -10.74 -20.32
C PHE A 667 -8.26 -11.91 -20.87
N LYS A 668 -7.79 -12.49 -21.95
CA LYS A 668 -8.45 -13.61 -22.65
C LYS A 668 -7.99 -14.98 -22.17
N GLY A 669 -6.92 -15.02 -21.38
CA GLY A 669 -6.40 -16.25 -20.79
C GLY A 669 -7.22 -16.73 -19.59
N LYS A 670 -6.71 -17.74 -18.91
CA LYS A 670 -7.32 -18.25 -17.69
C LYS A 670 -6.57 -17.67 -16.48
N ALA A 671 -7.20 -16.79 -15.74
CA ALA A 671 -6.65 -16.31 -14.48
C ALA A 671 -6.44 -17.48 -13.50
N LEU A 672 -5.36 -17.42 -12.71
CA LEU A 672 -5.16 -18.32 -11.58
C LEU A 672 -6.24 -18.07 -10.52
N PHE A 673 -6.39 -16.81 -10.13
CA PHE A 673 -7.53 -16.32 -9.35
C PHE A 673 -8.08 -15.06 -10.02
N PRO A 674 -9.37 -15.04 -10.39
CA PRO A 674 -9.95 -13.90 -11.07
C PRO A 674 -10.15 -12.70 -10.15
N PHE A 675 -10.25 -11.50 -10.70
CA PHE A 675 -10.70 -10.31 -9.99
C PHE A 675 -11.97 -10.59 -9.18
N GLY A 676 -12.08 -10.08 -7.99
CA GLY A 676 -13.22 -10.30 -7.11
C GLY A 676 -13.25 -11.66 -6.40
N HIS A 677 -12.27 -12.55 -6.65
CA HIS A 677 -12.20 -13.86 -6.00
C HIS A 677 -11.88 -13.73 -4.51
N GLY A 678 -12.49 -14.59 -3.71
CA GLY A 678 -12.22 -14.80 -2.30
C GLY A 678 -13.22 -15.80 -1.72
N LEU A 679 -12.73 -16.72 -0.89
CA LEU A 679 -13.54 -17.73 -0.23
C LEU A 679 -14.00 -17.26 1.15
N SER A 680 -14.99 -17.94 1.69
CA SER A 680 -15.51 -17.77 3.04
C SER A 680 -15.58 -19.14 3.73
N TYR A 681 -15.68 -19.17 5.05
CA TYR A 681 -15.98 -20.37 5.83
C TYR A 681 -17.44 -20.76 5.78
N THR A 682 -18.30 -19.92 5.18
CA THR A 682 -19.70 -20.22 4.87
C THR A 682 -19.96 -20.20 3.37
N ILE A 683 -21.16 -20.52 2.94
CA ILE A 683 -21.54 -20.64 1.53
C ILE A 683 -22.73 -19.74 1.26
N PHE A 684 -22.63 -18.96 0.18
CA PHE A 684 -23.70 -18.07 -0.27
C PHE A 684 -24.27 -18.53 -1.60
N ASP A 685 -25.60 -18.62 -1.68
CA ASP A 685 -26.35 -18.92 -2.89
C ASP A 685 -27.04 -17.66 -3.42
N TYR A 686 -26.83 -17.38 -4.71
CA TYR A 686 -27.47 -16.29 -5.42
C TYR A 686 -28.76 -16.76 -6.08
N GLY A 687 -29.89 -16.20 -5.66
CA GLY A 687 -31.15 -16.42 -6.33
C GLY A 687 -31.27 -15.64 -7.64
N LYS A 688 -32.34 -15.91 -8.39
CA LYS A 688 -32.62 -15.21 -9.65
C LYS A 688 -32.95 -13.73 -9.36
N ALA A 689 -32.10 -12.83 -9.80
CA ALA A 689 -32.30 -11.40 -9.62
C ALA A 689 -33.47 -10.88 -10.45
N LYS A 690 -33.98 -9.73 -9.99
CA LYS A 690 -35.05 -8.97 -10.66
C LYS A 690 -34.63 -7.51 -10.78
N VAL A 691 -35.16 -6.84 -11.77
CA VAL A 691 -35.03 -5.40 -11.96
C VAL A 691 -36.40 -4.75 -11.96
N ASP A 692 -36.47 -3.53 -11.46
CA ASP A 692 -37.70 -2.72 -11.47
C ASP A 692 -38.10 -2.31 -12.90
N LYS A 693 -37.10 -2.15 -13.79
CA LYS A 693 -37.29 -1.77 -15.20
C LYS A 693 -36.42 -2.64 -16.10
N GLN A 694 -37.01 -3.44 -16.96
CA GLN A 694 -36.28 -4.24 -17.96
C GLN A 694 -35.89 -3.43 -19.21
N ASN A 695 -36.59 -2.34 -19.47
CA ASN A 695 -36.34 -1.34 -20.49
C ASN A 695 -36.07 -0.01 -19.82
N VAL A 696 -34.90 0.57 -20.04
CA VAL A 696 -34.44 1.83 -19.43
C VAL A 696 -34.26 2.84 -20.54
N ARG A 697 -34.68 4.08 -20.37
CA ARG A 697 -34.36 5.17 -21.29
C ARG A 697 -32.95 5.67 -21.00
N ALA A 698 -32.28 6.14 -22.04
CA ALA A 698 -30.99 6.82 -21.85
C ALA A 698 -31.12 7.96 -20.83
N GLY A 699 -30.30 7.93 -19.78
CA GLY A 699 -30.37 8.89 -18.66
C GLY A 699 -31.20 8.43 -17.45
N GLU A 700 -31.87 7.30 -17.51
CA GLU A 700 -32.58 6.71 -16.36
C GLU A 700 -31.73 5.62 -15.65
N GLY A 701 -31.78 5.59 -14.33
CA GLY A 701 -31.29 4.48 -13.52
C GLY A 701 -32.34 3.40 -13.28
N MET A 702 -31.93 2.34 -12.59
CA MET A 702 -32.79 1.20 -12.23
C MET A 702 -32.32 0.58 -10.90
N THR A 703 -33.19 -0.21 -10.28
CA THR A 703 -32.84 -0.99 -9.08
C THR A 703 -32.77 -2.48 -9.43
N LEU A 704 -31.63 -3.09 -9.08
CA LEU A 704 -31.40 -4.54 -9.16
C LEU A 704 -31.63 -5.15 -7.78
N THR A 705 -32.52 -6.15 -7.68
CA THR A 705 -32.80 -6.89 -6.45
C THR A 705 -32.31 -8.33 -6.61
N ILE A 706 -31.36 -8.74 -5.75
CA ILE A 706 -30.74 -10.07 -5.77
C ILE A 706 -31.10 -10.80 -4.48
N PRO A 707 -31.84 -11.92 -4.53
CA PRO A 707 -31.99 -12.79 -3.38
C PRO A 707 -30.65 -13.44 -3.05
N LEU A 708 -30.14 -13.24 -1.85
CA LEU A 708 -28.91 -13.83 -1.37
C LEU A 708 -29.20 -14.67 -0.13
N LYS A 709 -28.71 -15.91 -0.10
CA LYS A 709 -28.90 -16.84 1.01
C LYS A 709 -27.56 -17.31 1.54
N ASN A 710 -27.36 -17.24 2.83
CA ASN A 710 -26.29 -17.96 3.51
C ASN A 710 -26.74 -19.41 3.77
N THR A 711 -26.22 -20.36 3.02
CA THR A 711 -26.59 -21.81 3.12
C THR A 711 -25.66 -22.58 4.06
N GLY A 712 -24.60 -21.93 4.53
CA GLY A 712 -23.63 -22.54 5.45
C GLY A 712 -24.08 -22.47 6.92
N LYS A 713 -23.13 -22.81 7.81
CA LYS A 713 -23.38 -22.93 9.26
C LYS A 713 -22.83 -21.76 10.07
N LEU A 714 -22.14 -20.84 9.46
CA LEU A 714 -21.51 -19.67 10.10
C LEU A 714 -22.09 -18.39 9.53
N ASP A 715 -22.19 -17.38 10.36
CA ASP A 715 -22.45 -16.02 9.91
C ASP A 715 -21.29 -15.55 9.03
N GLY A 716 -21.58 -14.71 8.04
CA GLY A 716 -20.54 -14.23 7.15
C GLY A 716 -20.97 -13.05 6.30
N ASP A 717 -19.96 -12.40 5.75
CA ASP A 717 -20.16 -11.36 4.76
C ASP A 717 -19.98 -11.91 3.34
N GLU A 718 -20.80 -11.42 2.43
CA GLU A 718 -20.63 -11.63 0.99
C GLU A 718 -20.42 -10.30 0.29
N VAL A 719 -19.56 -10.27 -0.73
CA VAL A 719 -19.36 -9.13 -1.61
C VAL A 719 -20.04 -9.41 -2.95
N ILE A 720 -21.24 -8.87 -3.10
CA ILE A 720 -22.00 -8.95 -4.33
C ILE A 720 -21.36 -8.00 -5.35
N GLN A 721 -21.06 -8.49 -6.55
CA GLN A 721 -20.44 -7.75 -7.63
C GLN A 721 -21.37 -7.76 -8.84
N VAL A 722 -21.56 -6.59 -9.47
CA VAL A 722 -22.41 -6.43 -10.66
C VAL A 722 -21.58 -5.88 -11.79
N TYR A 723 -21.54 -6.62 -12.88
CA TYR A 723 -20.79 -6.26 -14.08
C TYR A 723 -21.72 -5.96 -15.24
N LEU A 724 -21.31 -5.01 -16.08
CA LEU A 724 -21.96 -4.73 -17.36
C LEU A 724 -21.15 -5.36 -18.50
N ARG A 725 -21.84 -6.00 -19.42
CA ARG A 725 -21.30 -6.42 -20.71
C ARG A 725 -22.14 -5.78 -21.82
N ASN A 726 -21.44 -5.22 -22.81
CA ASN A 726 -22.05 -4.77 -24.07
C ASN A 726 -21.74 -5.77 -25.19
N PRO A 727 -22.66 -6.69 -25.56
CA PRO A 727 -22.36 -7.69 -26.58
C PRO A 727 -22.17 -7.12 -28.01
N ALA A 728 -22.60 -5.89 -28.23
CA ALA A 728 -22.42 -5.21 -29.51
C ALA A 728 -21.02 -4.63 -29.70
N ASP A 729 -20.32 -4.31 -28.61
CA ASP A 729 -18.97 -3.77 -28.62
C ASP A 729 -17.94 -4.91 -28.61
N LYS A 730 -17.41 -5.26 -29.78
CA LYS A 730 -16.50 -6.39 -29.95
C LYS A 730 -15.05 -6.09 -29.54
N GLU A 731 -14.69 -4.80 -29.52
CA GLU A 731 -13.35 -4.32 -29.14
C GLU A 731 -13.31 -3.76 -27.71
N GLY A 732 -14.48 -3.68 -27.08
CA GLY A 732 -14.60 -3.22 -25.71
C GLY A 732 -14.23 -4.29 -24.67
N PRO A 733 -14.35 -3.95 -23.40
CA PRO A 733 -14.04 -4.85 -22.30
C PRO A 733 -14.96 -6.07 -22.30
N ILE A 734 -14.42 -7.23 -21.91
CA ILE A 734 -15.19 -8.48 -21.75
C ILE A 734 -16.38 -8.24 -20.82
N LYS A 735 -16.14 -7.51 -19.75
CA LYS A 735 -17.13 -6.99 -18.80
C LYS A 735 -16.47 -5.90 -17.93
N THR A 736 -17.27 -5.04 -17.31
CA THR A 736 -16.80 -3.96 -16.44
C THR A 736 -17.63 -3.91 -15.16
N LEU A 737 -17.00 -3.84 -14.00
CA LEU A 737 -17.66 -3.67 -12.71
C LEU A 737 -18.44 -2.34 -12.71
N ARG A 738 -19.71 -2.39 -12.28
CA ARG A 738 -20.61 -1.23 -12.25
C ARG A 738 -21.28 -1.02 -10.91
N ALA A 739 -21.29 -2.04 -10.06
CA ALA A 739 -21.70 -1.92 -8.68
C ALA A 739 -21.09 -3.04 -7.84
N PHE A 740 -20.92 -2.79 -6.56
CA PHE A 740 -20.66 -3.82 -5.57
C PHE A 740 -21.34 -3.44 -4.25
N ARG A 741 -21.60 -4.46 -3.44
CA ARG A 741 -22.15 -4.28 -2.10
C ARG A 741 -21.69 -5.40 -1.17
N ARG A 742 -21.14 -5.03 -0.03
CA ARG A 742 -20.87 -5.98 1.05
C ARG A 742 -22.12 -6.14 1.90
N ALA A 743 -22.54 -7.39 2.14
CA ALA A 743 -23.73 -7.72 2.93
C ALA A 743 -23.40 -8.79 3.96
N SER A 744 -23.80 -8.59 5.22
CA SER A 744 -23.62 -9.52 6.32
C SER A 744 -24.88 -10.36 6.49
N LEU A 745 -24.79 -11.68 6.37
CA LEU A 745 -25.91 -12.58 6.52
C LEU A 745 -25.65 -13.64 7.60
N PRO A 746 -26.54 -13.75 8.60
CA PRO A 746 -26.52 -14.88 9.53
C PRO A 746 -26.71 -16.23 8.83
N ALA A 747 -26.19 -17.31 9.42
CA ALA A 747 -26.35 -18.66 8.93
C ALA A 747 -27.81 -19.03 8.68
N GLY A 748 -28.11 -19.60 7.52
CA GLY A 748 -29.45 -20.02 7.10
C GLY A 748 -30.36 -18.89 6.63
N GLN A 749 -29.99 -17.62 6.76
CA GLN A 749 -30.85 -16.47 6.41
C GLN A 749 -30.81 -16.16 4.90
N THR A 750 -31.91 -15.59 4.43
CA THR A 750 -32.05 -15.07 3.07
C THR A 750 -32.43 -13.59 3.14
N GLU A 751 -31.76 -12.76 2.35
CA GLU A 751 -32.04 -11.34 2.22
C GLU A 751 -32.18 -10.96 0.74
N ASN A 752 -33.07 -10.01 0.43
CA ASN A 752 -33.18 -9.41 -0.88
C ASN A 752 -32.28 -8.16 -0.95
N ILE A 753 -31.10 -8.31 -1.54
CA ILE A 753 -30.12 -7.22 -1.65
C ILE A 753 -30.53 -6.31 -2.79
N GLN A 754 -30.79 -5.05 -2.47
CA GLN A 754 -31.09 -4.01 -3.46
C GLN A 754 -29.81 -3.25 -3.81
N ILE A 755 -29.56 -3.06 -5.10
CA ILE A 755 -28.42 -2.33 -5.66
C ILE A 755 -28.97 -1.29 -6.64
N GLU A 756 -28.78 -0.02 -6.31
CA GLU A 756 -29.09 1.09 -7.22
C GLU A 756 -28.07 1.15 -8.34
N LEU A 757 -28.55 1.16 -9.55
CA LEU A 757 -27.77 1.29 -10.76
C LEU A 757 -28.12 2.62 -11.43
N PRO A 758 -27.30 3.68 -11.26
CA PRO A 758 -27.54 4.97 -11.88
C PRO A 758 -27.45 4.88 -13.40
N ALA A 759 -27.91 5.90 -14.10
CA ALA A 759 -27.83 5.95 -15.57
C ALA A 759 -26.41 5.74 -16.11
N SER A 760 -25.40 6.26 -15.41
CA SER A 760 -23.97 6.08 -15.75
C SER A 760 -23.50 4.62 -15.76
N THR A 761 -24.25 3.70 -15.16
CA THR A 761 -23.99 2.26 -15.25
C THR A 761 -23.87 1.80 -16.71
N PHE A 762 -24.66 2.41 -17.62
CA PHE A 762 -24.73 2.04 -19.04
C PHE A 762 -23.81 2.88 -19.93
N GLU A 763 -22.96 3.75 -19.37
CA GLU A 763 -21.98 4.49 -20.14
C GLU A 763 -20.92 3.54 -20.72
N CYS A 764 -20.68 3.67 -22.03
CA CYS A 764 -19.64 2.95 -22.77
C CYS A 764 -18.91 3.95 -23.68
N PHE A 765 -17.71 3.64 -24.08
CA PHE A 765 -16.99 4.43 -25.06
C PHE A 765 -17.64 4.30 -26.43
N ASN A 766 -17.96 5.46 -27.05
CA ASN A 766 -18.48 5.52 -28.41
C ASN A 766 -17.34 5.88 -29.38
N PRO A 767 -16.83 4.95 -30.20
CA PRO A 767 -15.72 5.22 -31.13
C PRO A 767 -16.05 6.24 -32.21
N SER A 768 -17.36 6.47 -32.48
CA SER A 768 -17.78 7.46 -33.51
C SER A 768 -17.66 8.90 -33.01
N THR A 769 -17.77 9.13 -31.71
CA THR A 769 -17.71 10.47 -31.08
C THR A 769 -16.46 10.66 -30.22
N ASN A 770 -15.69 9.59 -29.97
CA ASN A 770 -14.59 9.53 -29.00
C ASN A 770 -15.01 10.01 -27.60
N ARG A 771 -16.19 9.63 -27.13
CA ARG A 771 -16.74 10.03 -25.83
C ARG A 771 -17.39 8.86 -25.12
N MET A 772 -17.53 9.03 -23.79
CA MET A 772 -18.35 8.15 -22.96
C MET A 772 -19.80 8.54 -23.13
N GLU A 773 -20.65 7.60 -23.56
CA GLU A 773 -22.06 7.85 -23.87
C GLU A 773 -22.92 6.65 -23.46
N ILE A 774 -24.21 6.91 -23.21
CA ILE A 774 -25.20 5.83 -23.02
C ILE A 774 -25.77 5.47 -24.38
N LEU A 775 -25.33 4.34 -24.92
CA LEU A 775 -25.75 3.90 -26.25
C LEU A 775 -27.00 3.01 -26.17
N PRO A 776 -28.03 3.26 -27.01
CA PRO A 776 -29.18 2.37 -27.11
C PRO A 776 -28.75 0.97 -27.57
N GLY A 777 -29.30 -0.05 -26.93
CA GLY A 777 -28.90 -1.44 -27.24
C GLY A 777 -29.32 -2.43 -26.18
N LYS A 778 -28.93 -3.70 -26.41
CA LYS A 778 -29.08 -4.77 -25.41
C LYS A 778 -27.78 -4.93 -24.62
N TYR A 779 -27.90 -4.95 -23.32
CA TYR A 779 -26.80 -5.13 -22.38
C TYR A 779 -27.04 -6.36 -21.52
N GLU A 780 -25.98 -6.95 -21.01
CA GLU A 780 -26.02 -8.01 -20.01
C GLU A 780 -25.53 -7.48 -18.68
N LEU A 781 -26.37 -7.57 -17.64
CA LEU A 781 -25.96 -7.44 -16.26
C LEU A 781 -25.57 -8.82 -15.74
N LEU A 782 -24.31 -8.96 -15.31
CA LEU A 782 -23.76 -10.18 -14.72
C LEU A 782 -23.59 -9.93 -13.24
N TYR A 783 -23.99 -10.89 -12.37
CA TYR A 783 -23.88 -10.70 -10.93
C TYR A 783 -23.46 -11.97 -10.21
N GLY A 784 -22.71 -11.83 -9.15
CA GLY A 784 -22.14 -12.92 -8.35
C GLY A 784 -21.07 -12.43 -7.37
N GLY A 785 -20.35 -13.34 -6.75
CA GLY A 785 -19.28 -13.06 -5.77
C GLY A 785 -17.87 -12.95 -6.37
N THR A 786 -17.71 -13.02 -7.68
CA THR A 786 -16.42 -13.01 -8.38
C THR A 786 -16.63 -12.66 -9.86
N SER A 787 -15.55 -12.27 -10.56
CA SER A 787 -15.61 -12.06 -12.01
C SER A 787 -15.53 -13.33 -12.85
N ASP A 788 -15.44 -14.53 -12.25
CA ASP A 788 -15.42 -15.79 -13.00
C ASP A 788 -16.75 -15.98 -13.75
N GLU A 789 -16.68 -16.12 -15.08
CA GLU A 789 -17.85 -16.32 -15.95
C GLU A 789 -18.74 -17.48 -15.50
N LYS A 790 -18.16 -18.55 -14.97
CA LYS A 790 -18.89 -19.75 -14.55
C LYS A 790 -19.69 -19.55 -13.26
N ALA A 791 -19.30 -18.56 -12.46
CA ALA A 791 -19.94 -18.24 -11.18
C ALA A 791 -20.97 -17.11 -11.31
N LEU A 792 -21.02 -16.44 -12.47
CA LEU A 792 -21.89 -15.29 -12.68
C LEU A 792 -23.27 -15.71 -13.24
N GLN A 793 -24.32 -15.15 -12.65
CA GLN A 793 -25.67 -15.18 -13.22
C GLN A 793 -25.88 -13.94 -14.12
N LYS A 794 -26.91 -13.99 -14.99
CA LYS A 794 -27.11 -13.00 -16.05
C LYS A 794 -28.56 -12.52 -16.16
N LEU A 795 -28.71 -11.22 -16.40
CA LEU A 795 -29.95 -10.56 -16.86
C LEU A 795 -29.69 -9.74 -18.13
N THR A 796 -30.66 -9.74 -19.04
CA THR A 796 -30.59 -8.87 -20.23
C THR A 796 -31.43 -7.62 -20.00
N ILE A 797 -30.85 -6.46 -20.27
CA ILE A 797 -31.45 -5.14 -20.16
C ILE A 797 -31.46 -4.47 -21.53
N THR A 798 -32.51 -3.73 -21.83
CA THR A 798 -32.58 -2.95 -23.07
C THR A 798 -32.53 -1.46 -22.73
N VAL A 799 -31.54 -0.76 -23.23
CA VAL A 799 -31.46 0.71 -23.18
C VAL A 799 -32.10 1.24 -24.46
N LYS A 800 -33.08 2.12 -24.29
CA LYS A 800 -33.82 2.81 -25.37
C LYS A 800 -33.33 4.26 -25.47
N LYS A 801 -33.53 4.87 -26.63
CA LYS A 801 -33.29 6.32 -26.85
C LYS A 801 -34.16 7.16 -25.93
#